data_1feafbe0b4a512b951b866b6f8450c5b
#
_entry.id   1feafbe0b4a512b951b866b6f8450c5b
#
_cell.length_a   1.000
_cell.length_b   1.000
_cell.length_c   1.000
_cell.angle_alpha   90.00
_cell.angle_beta   90.00
_cell.angle_gamma   90.00
#
_symmetry.space_group_name_H-M   'P 1'
#
loop_
_entity.id
_entity.type
_entity.pdbx_description
1 polymer ?
#
loop_
_entity_poly.entity_id
_entity_poly.type
_entity_poly.pdbx_seq_one_letter_code
_entity_poly.pdbx_strand_id
1 'polypeptide(L)'
;MKFSNYVLEKSGKELSSLNNKEIYVQLLNYVKEEADKKTLNTDKKKVYYISAEFLIGKLLSNNLINLGIYEEIEKELSAANKRLSEVEEEELEPSLGNGGLGRLASCFIDSISSLGINGDGVGLNYHCGLFRQVFVKNEQHAEPNFWIEDSSWLRDTDIKYTVPFKNFNLTSTLKRIDVLGYKKDTKNYLNLFDIDSVDSNIIEDGISFDKTEIEKNLTLFLYPDDSDKNGELLRIYQQYFMVSNAAQLILDEAIAKGSNVHDLYEYAYVQINDTHPSMVIPELIRLLTEKHGISFEEAYTIVQKMTGYTNHTILAEALEKWPIEYLEEVVPHLVKIIKKLDAVIREKYEGEDIQIIDKDDKVHMANMDIHFSNSVNGVAYLHTEILKNSELKHFYELYPEKFNNKTNGITFRRWLEFSNRPLAAYLKELIGDEYLTDATKLEKLLAFVDSKEIAAKLEEIKHENKLVLKEYLKETQGIELDENSIIDTQIKRFHEYKRQQMNALYVIKKYLDIKNGKLPERKITVFFGGKAAPAYIIAQDIIHLILCLSELINNDPEVNKYLNVFLVENYNVSVAEKLIPATDISEQISLASKEASGTGNMKFMLNGALTLGTLDGANVEIDELVGRENIYIFGKESDEIIKLYETSGYVSKDYYKKAGVKEVVDFIVSDDLVKLGNKERLERLYNELLNKDWFMTLIDFEEYYAKKEEMLADYENRELWLKKVIVNIAKAGFFSSDRTIDQYNKEIWNK
;
A
#
# COMPACT_ATOMS: atom_id res chain seq x y z
N MET A 1 1.29 -2.05 35.93
CA MET A 1 0.13 -1.47 36.72
C MET A 1 -1.11 -1.72 35.91
N LYS A 2 -2.25 -2.12 36.54
CA LYS A 2 -3.51 -2.26 35.81
C LYS A 2 -3.93 -0.93 35.19
N PHE A 3 -4.57 -0.97 34.01
CA PHE A 3 -5.01 0.25 33.32
C PHE A 3 -6.05 1.04 34.13
N SER A 4 -6.99 0.38 34.80
CA SER A 4 -7.98 1.02 35.69
C SER A 4 -7.33 1.81 36.83
N ASN A 5 -6.24 1.30 37.43
CA ASN A 5 -5.50 2.00 38.44
C ASN A 5 -4.73 3.19 37.86
N TYR A 6 -4.16 3.05 36.67
CA TYR A 6 -3.51 4.12 35.93
C TYR A 6 -4.47 5.28 35.66
N VAL A 7 -5.67 4.98 35.18
CA VAL A 7 -6.72 5.97 34.92
C VAL A 7 -7.06 6.74 36.21
N LEU A 8 -7.28 6.02 37.32
CA LEU A 8 -7.60 6.63 38.61
C LEU A 8 -6.45 7.55 39.11
N GLU A 9 -5.20 7.10 38.97
CA GLU A 9 -4.02 7.88 39.36
C GLU A 9 -3.84 9.16 38.52
N LYS A 10 -4.01 9.04 37.18
CA LYS A 10 -3.75 10.16 36.26
C LYS A 10 -4.90 11.15 36.14
N SER A 11 -6.15 10.69 36.18
CA SER A 11 -7.33 11.52 35.97
C SER A 11 -8.12 11.83 37.25
N GLY A 12 -7.89 11.08 38.33
CA GLY A 12 -8.71 11.15 39.54
C GLY A 12 -10.13 10.61 39.39
N LYS A 13 -10.43 9.93 38.27
CA LYS A 13 -11.78 9.42 37.95
C LYS A 13 -11.74 7.90 37.80
N GLU A 14 -12.86 7.26 38.11
CA GLU A 14 -13.06 5.84 37.82
C GLU A 14 -13.21 5.60 36.30
N LEU A 15 -12.65 4.51 35.80
CA LEU A 15 -12.71 4.14 34.37
C LEU A 15 -14.14 4.12 33.82
N SER A 16 -15.12 3.63 34.63
CA SER A 16 -16.52 3.56 34.26
C SER A 16 -17.18 4.94 34.05
N SER A 17 -16.63 6.00 34.63
CA SER A 17 -17.16 7.36 34.52
C SER A 17 -16.67 8.16 33.30
N LEU A 18 -15.65 7.64 32.60
CA LEU A 18 -15.08 8.29 31.42
C LEU A 18 -15.91 7.99 30.16
N ASN A 19 -15.94 8.95 29.21
CA ASN A 19 -16.43 8.70 27.86
C ASN A 19 -15.35 8.03 27.00
N ASN A 20 -15.70 7.54 25.80
CA ASN A 20 -14.80 6.80 24.93
C ASN A 20 -13.57 7.63 24.50
N LYS A 21 -13.74 8.92 24.21
CA LYS A 21 -12.59 9.82 23.88
C LYS A 21 -11.64 10.00 25.04
N GLU A 22 -12.17 10.21 26.25
CA GLU A 22 -11.33 10.29 27.47
C GLU A 22 -10.58 8.98 27.71
N ILE A 23 -11.22 7.83 27.52
CA ILE A 23 -10.58 6.51 27.64
C ILE A 23 -9.50 6.33 26.59
N TYR A 24 -9.76 6.71 25.33
CA TYR A 24 -8.78 6.66 24.25
C TYR A 24 -7.51 7.45 24.60
N VAL A 25 -7.66 8.69 25.08
CA VAL A 25 -6.52 9.53 25.48
C VAL A 25 -5.72 8.89 26.64
N GLN A 26 -6.40 8.29 27.62
CA GLN A 26 -5.73 7.60 28.71
C GLN A 26 -5.00 6.34 28.22
N LEU A 27 -5.59 5.57 27.31
CA LEU A 27 -4.94 4.39 26.70
C LEU A 27 -3.73 4.77 25.84
N LEU A 28 -3.85 5.81 25.04
CA LEU A 28 -2.74 6.34 24.24
C LEU A 28 -1.54 6.70 25.12
N ASN A 29 -1.80 7.44 26.20
CA ASN A 29 -0.75 7.83 27.16
C ASN A 29 -0.17 6.61 27.90
N TYR A 30 -1.02 5.68 28.32
CA TYR A 30 -0.60 4.42 28.96
C TYR A 30 0.32 3.61 28.05
N VAL A 31 -0.06 3.44 26.77
CA VAL A 31 0.77 2.74 25.79
C VAL A 31 2.09 3.46 25.54
N LYS A 32 2.09 4.79 25.48
CA LYS A 32 3.34 5.58 25.36
C LYS A 32 4.26 5.38 26.57
N GLU A 33 3.71 5.35 27.80
CA GLU A 33 4.50 5.07 29.01
C GLU A 33 5.02 3.62 29.04
N GLU A 34 4.25 2.64 28.53
CA GLU A 34 4.75 1.27 28.37
C GLU A 34 5.86 1.18 27.28
N ALA A 35 5.71 1.94 26.20
CA ALA A 35 6.75 2.05 25.17
C ALA A 35 8.05 2.68 25.69
N ASP A 36 7.96 3.61 26.65
CA ASP A 36 9.14 4.25 27.27
C ASP A 36 9.96 3.31 28.17
N LYS A 37 9.37 2.19 28.58
CA LYS A 37 10.09 1.12 29.30
C LYS A 37 10.89 0.22 28.35
N LYS A 38 10.62 0.27 27.05
CA LYS A 38 11.36 -0.49 26.06
C LYS A 38 12.69 0.18 25.74
N THR A 39 13.70 -0.64 25.50
CA THR A 39 15.03 -0.16 25.12
C THR A 39 15.16 -0.01 23.61
N LEU A 40 16.08 0.84 23.16
CA LEU A 40 16.46 0.88 21.75
C LEU A 40 17.42 -0.27 21.44
N ASN A 41 17.36 -0.78 20.23
CA ASN A 41 18.33 -1.75 19.75
C ASN A 41 19.72 -1.10 19.67
N THR A 42 20.74 -1.80 20.20
CA THR A 42 22.11 -1.28 20.30
C THR A 42 23.08 -1.90 19.27
N ASP A 43 22.59 -2.72 18.37
CA ASP A 43 23.43 -3.30 17.33
C ASP A 43 24.20 -2.23 16.55
N LYS A 44 25.44 -2.53 16.16
CA LYS A 44 26.34 -1.57 15.50
C LYS A 44 25.70 -1.01 14.22
N LYS A 45 25.22 -1.89 13.33
CA LYS A 45 24.61 -1.50 12.07
C LYS A 45 23.11 -1.22 12.24
N LYS A 46 22.66 -0.12 11.70
CA LYS A 46 21.26 0.28 11.68
C LYS A 46 20.74 0.39 10.25
N VAL A 47 19.55 -0.15 10.02
CA VAL A 47 18.83 -0.03 8.75
C VAL A 47 17.96 1.20 8.77
N TYR A 48 17.99 1.99 7.70
CA TYR A 48 17.10 3.12 7.46
C TYR A 48 16.23 2.81 6.25
N TYR A 49 14.96 2.50 6.51
CA TYR A 49 13.97 2.23 5.48
C TYR A 49 13.32 3.56 5.07
N ILE A 50 13.79 4.15 3.96
CA ILE A 50 13.32 5.46 3.51
C ILE A 50 12.19 5.28 2.50
N SER A 51 11.03 5.86 2.81
CA SER A 51 9.85 5.80 1.96
C SER A 51 9.09 7.13 1.95
N ALA A 52 8.56 7.50 0.80
CA ALA A 52 7.69 8.68 0.69
C ALA A 52 6.41 8.54 1.51
N GLU A 53 5.99 7.30 1.80
CA GLU A 53 4.72 7.03 2.46
C GLU A 53 4.79 5.85 3.44
N PHE A 54 4.03 5.98 4.53
CA PHE A 54 3.81 4.94 5.53
C PHE A 54 2.33 4.91 5.91
N LEU A 55 1.59 3.96 5.35
CA LEU A 55 0.16 3.79 5.64
C LEU A 55 -0.01 2.93 6.90
N ILE A 56 0.25 3.53 8.07
CA ILE A 56 0.33 2.80 9.34
C ILE A 56 -1.03 2.36 9.90
N GLY A 57 -2.12 3.04 9.54
CA GLY A 57 -3.44 2.77 10.11
C GLY A 57 -3.54 3.22 11.58
N LYS A 58 -4.67 2.94 12.23
CA LYS A 58 -4.83 3.16 13.67
C LYS A 58 -3.83 2.30 14.45
N LEU A 59 -3.25 2.83 15.51
CA LEU A 59 -2.15 2.18 16.24
C LEU A 59 -2.55 1.60 17.59
N LEU A 60 -3.67 2.02 18.18
CA LEU A 60 -4.04 1.63 19.54
C LEU A 60 -4.02 0.10 19.72
N SER A 61 -4.87 -0.61 19.01
CA SER A 61 -4.96 -2.07 19.14
C SER A 61 -3.74 -2.81 18.62
N ASN A 62 -3.11 -2.31 17.56
CA ASN A 62 -1.86 -2.87 17.08
C ASN A 62 -0.77 -2.83 18.19
N ASN A 63 -0.66 -1.72 18.89
CA ASN A 63 0.30 -1.57 19.99
C ASN A 63 -0.07 -2.42 21.21
N LEU A 64 -1.37 -2.53 21.54
CA LEU A 64 -1.84 -3.42 22.61
C LEU A 64 -1.50 -4.89 22.32
N ILE A 65 -1.66 -5.33 21.07
CA ILE A 65 -1.30 -6.68 20.62
C ILE A 65 0.22 -6.88 20.71
N ASN A 66 1.01 -5.93 20.19
CA ASN A 66 2.47 -6.02 20.22
C ASN A 66 3.04 -6.00 21.65
N LEU A 67 2.43 -5.26 22.56
CA LEU A 67 2.76 -5.29 23.98
C LEU A 67 2.28 -6.58 24.70
N GLY A 68 1.36 -7.33 24.10
CA GLY A 68 0.78 -8.54 24.68
C GLY A 68 -0.23 -8.27 25.80
N ILE A 69 -0.86 -7.10 25.80
CA ILE A 69 -1.81 -6.66 26.86
C ILE A 69 -3.24 -6.44 26.35
N TYR A 70 -3.52 -6.77 25.08
CA TYR A 70 -4.82 -6.51 24.45
C TYR A 70 -5.98 -7.13 25.24
N GLU A 71 -5.90 -8.43 25.58
CA GLU A 71 -6.94 -9.15 26.30
C GLU A 71 -7.13 -8.64 27.74
N GLU A 72 -6.05 -8.16 28.38
CA GLU A 72 -6.13 -7.57 29.72
C GLU A 72 -6.92 -6.27 29.66
N ILE A 73 -6.59 -5.38 28.72
CA ILE A 73 -7.29 -4.09 28.52
C ILE A 73 -8.75 -4.31 28.18
N GLU A 74 -9.05 -5.24 27.25
CA GLU A 74 -10.42 -5.59 26.87
C GLU A 74 -11.26 -6.05 28.08
N LYS A 75 -10.68 -6.88 28.95
CA LYS A 75 -11.34 -7.32 30.20
C LYS A 75 -11.58 -6.18 31.17
N GLU A 76 -10.59 -5.28 31.36
CA GLU A 76 -10.75 -4.14 32.26
C GLU A 76 -11.82 -3.16 31.76
N LEU A 77 -11.87 -2.89 30.45
CA LEU A 77 -12.91 -2.06 29.84
C LEU A 77 -14.29 -2.73 29.98
N SER A 78 -14.40 -4.03 29.69
CA SER A 78 -15.66 -4.76 29.84
C SER A 78 -16.18 -4.75 31.26
N ALA A 79 -15.31 -4.88 32.26
CA ALA A 79 -15.65 -4.76 33.69
C ALA A 79 -16.19 -3.37 34.07
N ALA A 80 -15.79 -2.34 33.32
CA ALA A 80 -16.28 -0.97 33.45
C ALA A 80 -17.50 -0.65 32.54
N ASN A 81 -18.10 -1.66 31.91
CA ASN A 81 -19.16 -1.54 30.89
C ASN A 81 -18.77 -0.67 29.68
N LYS A 82 -17.51 -0.80 29.24
CA LYS A 82 -16.95 -0.15 28.05
C LYS A 82 -16.53 -1.21 27.03
N ARG A 83 -16.53 -0.85 25.76
CA ARG A 83 -16.05 -1.73 24.67
C ARG A 83 -14.81 -1.14 24.03
N LEU A 84 -13.74 -1.94 23.94
CA LEU A 84 -12.49 -1.49 23.30
C LEU A 84 -12.71 -1.09 21.83
N SER A 85 -13.58 -1.81 21.12
CA SER A 85 -13.95 -1.47 19.73
C SER A 85 -14.56 -0.09 19.55
N GLU A 86 -15.33 0.40 20.54
CA GLU A 86 -15.87 1.77 20.52
C GLU A 86 -14.81 2.82 20.86
N VAL A 87 -13.88 2.49 21.74
CA VAL A 87 -12.75 3.36 22.10
C VAL A 87 -11.79 3.52 20.93
N GLU A 88 -11.55 2.45 20.16
CA GLU A 88 -10.73 2.47 18.94
C GLU A 88 -11.28 3.43 17.86
N GLU A 89 -12.58 3.59 17.78
CA GLU A 89 -13.19 4.51 16.79
C GLU A 89 -12.90 5.99 17.09
N GLU A 90 -12.50 6.32 18.31
CA GLU A 90 -12.08 7.68 18.68
C GLU A 90 -10.70 8.07 18.13
N GLU A 91 -9.89 7.10 17.70
CA GLU A 91 -8.60 7.34 17.07
C GLU A 91 -8.76 7.82 15.63
N LEU A 92 -8.19 8.98 15.29
CA LEU A 92 -8.07 9.40 13.91
C LEU A 92 -6.97 8.60 13.23
N GLU A 93 -7.29 7.98 12.09
CA GLU A 93 -6.32 7.22 11.31
C GLU A 93 -5.23 8.15 10.75
N PRO A 94 -3.94 7.92 11.06
CA PRO A 94 -2.86 8.70 10.49
C PRO A 94 -2.84 8.63 8.96
N SER A 95 -2.77 9.79 8.30
CA SER A 95 -2.79 9.91 6.85
C SER A 95 -1.40 10.17 6.29
N LEU A 96 -0.52 9.18 6.39
CA LEU A 96 0.90 9.25 5.99
C LEU A 96 1.22 8.40 4.76
N GLY A 97 0.22 7.84 4.10
CA GLY A 97 0.42 6.96 2.96
C GLY A 97 -0.85 6.66 2.19
N ASN A 98 -0.69 5.94 1.08
CA ASN A 98 -1.77 5.51 0.21
C ASN A 98 -1.47 4.14 -0.41
N GLY A 99 -2.43 3.24 -0.40
CA GLY A 99 -2.38 1.98 -1.11
C GLY A 99 -1.23 1.04 -0.74
N GLY A 100 -0.75 0.29 -1.74
CA GLY A 100 0.17 -0.84 -1.55
C GLY A 100 1.55 -0.47 -1.02
N LEU A 101 2.17 0.57 -1.58
CA LEU A 101 3.54 0.99 -1.22
C LEU A 101 3.62 1.42 0.25
N GLY A 102 2.70 2.30 0.68
CA GLY A 102 2.68 2.81 2.06
C GLY A 102 2.31 1.74 3.08
N ARG A 103 1.36 0.85 2.74
CA ARG A 103 1.02 -0.25 3.66
C ARG A 103 2.14 -1.29 3.76
N LEU A 104 2.84 -1.57 2.66
CA LEU A 104 4.02 -2.43 2.68
C LEU A 104 5.11 -1.87 3.60
N ALA A 105 5.45 -0.59 3.43
CA ALA A 105 6.42 0.09 4.30
C ALA A 105 6.06 -0.06 5.78
N SER A 106 4.77 0.08 6.12
CA SER A 106 4.26 -0.09 7.49
C SER A 106 4.38 -1.53 7.98
N CYS A 107 4.09 -2.53 7.15
CA CYS A 107 4.31 -3.93 7.48
C CYS A 107 5.81 -4.23 7.71
N PHE A 108 6.68 -3.63 6.94
CA PHE A 108 8.10 -3.85 7.03
C PHE A 108 8.72 -3.27 8.30
N ILE A 109 8.36 -2.03 8.69
CA ILE A 109 8.85 -1.49 9.97
C ILE A 109 8.31 -2.25 11.19
N ASP A 110 7.08 -2.75 11.13
CA ASP A 110 6.54 -3.66 12.16
C ASP A 110 7.36 -4.96 12.25
N SER A 111 7.69 -5.58 11.11
CA SER A 111 8.49 -6.78 11.06
C SER A 111 9.94 -6.55 11.47
N ILE A 112 10.57 -5.44 11.07
CA ILE A 112 11.92 -5.05 11.51
C ILE A 112 11.97 -5.01 13.05
N SER A 113 10.99 -4.35 13.68
CA SER A 113 10.90 -4.28 15.13
C SER A 113 10.58 -5.64 15.78
N SER A 114 9.64 -6.40 15.20
CA SER A 114 9.22 -7.71 15.72
C SER A 114 10.30 -8.78 15.61
N LEU A 115 11.19 -8.69 14.63
CA LEU A 115 12.37 -9.55 14.51
C LEU A 115 13.55 -9.09 15.38
N GLY A 116 13.44 -7.94 16.03
CA GLY A 116 14.49 -7.37 16.87
C GLY A 116 15.68 -6.81 16.07
N ILE A 117 15.45 -6.42 14.83
CA ILE A 117 16.45 -5.80 13.96
C ILE A 117 16.57 -4.31 14.30
N ASN A 118 17.81 -3.81 14.39
CA ASN A 118 18.05 -2.38 14.55
C ASN A 118 17.72 -1.64 13.25
N GLY A 119 16.55 -1.01 13.17
CA GLY A 119 16.13 -0.34 11.95
C GLY A 119 14.92 0.56 12.14
N ASP A 120 14.98 1.72 11.51
CA ASP A 120 13.94 2.75 11.57
C ASP A 120 13.34 3.01 10.18
N GLY A 121 12.06 3.41 10.19
CA GLY A 121 11.45 4.08 9.03
C GLY A 121 11.82 5.56 8.99
N VAL A 122 11.93 6.12 7.79
CA VAL A 122 12.18 7.56 7.58
C VAL A 122 11.27 8.09 6.49
N GLY A 123 10.54 9.16 6.77
CA GLY A 123 9.61 9.83 5.85
C GLY A 123 9.28 11.25 6.28
N LEU A 124 8.16 11.77 5.79
CA LEU A 124 7.66 13.12 6.10
C LEU A 124 6.37 13.06 6.91
N ASN A 125 6.17 14.08 7.74
CA ASN A 125 4.95 14.25 8.53
C ASN A 125 3.93 15.09 7.76
N TYR A 126 3.12 14.45 6.93
CA TYR A 126 2.08 15.16 6.16
C TYR A 126 0.89 15.53 7.05
N HIS A 127 0.54 16.82 7.11
CA HIS A 127 -0.54 17.34 7.98
C HIS A 127 -1.94 16.99 7.46
N CYS A 128 -2.11 17.04 6.13
CA CYS A 128 -3.37 16.69 5.46
C CYS A 128 -3.31 15.33 4.75
N GLY A 129 -2.16 14.67 4.79
CA GLY A 129 -1.90 13.36 4.22
C GLY A 129 -2.19 13.26 2.72
N LEU A 130 -2.68 12.10 2.28
CA LEU A 130 -3.44 12.02 1.05
C LEU A 130 -4.84 12.59 1.33
N PHE A 131 -5.50 13.15 0.34
CA PHE A 131 -6.82 13.76 0.51
C PHE A 131 -7.87 12.78 1.06
N ARG A 132 -8.89 13.32 1.73
CA ARG A 132 -10.13 12.63 2.04
C ARG A 132 -11.00 12.60 0.79
N GLN A 133 -11.45 11.41 0.40
CA GLN A 133 -12.37 11.23 -0.73
C GLN A 133 -13.82 11.41 -0.27
N VAL A 134 -14.56 12.24 -0.98
CA VAL A 134 -16.01 12.37 -0.82
C VAL A 134 -16.69 12.23 -2.17
N PHE A 135 -17.92 11.71 -2.19
CA PHE A 135 -18.69 11.56 -3.41
C PHE A 135 -19.82 12.59 -3.47
N VAL A 136 -19.83 13.38 -4.55
CA VAL A 136 -20.87 14.37 -4.81
C VAL A 136 -21.33 14.20 -6.25
N LYS A 137 -22.63 13.98 -6.47
CA LYS A 137 -23.23 13.78 -7.81
C LYS A 137 -22.52 12.68 -8.62
N ASN A 138 -22.24 11.58 -7.98
CA ASN A 138 -21.52 10.43 -8.57
C ASN A 138 -20.09 10.78 -9.07
N GLU A 139 -19.45 11.76 -8.50
CA GLU A 139 -18.07 12.15 -8.80
C GLU A 139 -17.21 12.15 -7.54
N GLN A 140 -15.91 11.79 -7.70
CA GLN A 140 -14.93 11.93 -6.63
C GLN A 140 -14.55 13.39 -6.44
N HIS A 141 -14.61 13.86 -5.20
CA HIS A 141 -14.02 15.11 -4.76
C HIS A 141 -12.96 14.85 -3.69
N ALA A 142 -12.00 15.75 -3.60
CA ALA A 142 -10.89 15.66 -2.65
C ALA A 142 -11.02 16.78 -1.60
N GLU A 143 -10.88 16.42 -0.33
CA GLU A 143 -10.85 17.33 0.81
C GLU A 143 -9.56 17.08 1.63
N PRO A 144 -9.08 18.06 2.42
CA PRO A 144 -7.97 17.83 3.35
C PRO A 144 -8.32 16.74 4.37
N ASN A 145 -7.38 15.87 4.66
CA ASN A 145 -7.54 14.80 5.64
C ASN A 145 -6.71 15.09 6.90
N PHE A 146 -7.20 16.00 7.74
CA PHE A 146 -6.54 16.33 9.00
C PHE A 146 -6.64 15.16 9.98
N TRP A 147 -5.51 14.78 10.59
CA TRP A 147 -5.43 13.65 11.50
C TRP A 147 -4.62 13.93 12.78
N ILE A 148 -3.87 15.03 12.80
CA ILE A 148 -3.02 15.38 13.94
C ILE A 148 -3.86 16.10 14.97
N GLU A 149 -3.94 15.52 16.17
CA GLU A 149 -4.58 16.08 17.35
C GLU A 149 -3.54 16.37 18.43
N ASP A 150 -3.91 17.14 19.48
CA ASP A 150 -3.06 17.42 20.64
C ASP A 150 -2.58 16.11 21.31
N SER A 151 -3.47 15.12 21.42
CA SER A 151 -3.15 13.78 21.86
C SER A 151 -2.99 12.86 20.64
N SER A 152 -1.75 12.63 20.24
CA SER A 152 -1.42 11.79 19.07
C SER A 152 -0.26 10.84 19.38
N TRP A 153 -0.03 9.88 18.47
CA TRP A 153 1.14 8.98 18.56
C TRP A 153 2.47 9.68 18.29
N LEU A 154 2.43 10.87 17.69
CA LEU A 154 3.63 11.66 17.45
C LEU A 154 4.32 12.06 18.77
N ARG A 155 5.63 12.00 18.76
CA ARG A 155 6.51 12.49 19.82
C ARG A 155 7.38 13.60 19.26
N ASP A 156 7.43 14.70 19.96
CA ASP A 156 8.37 15.78 19.66
C ASP A 156 9.80 15.36 20.00
N THR A 157 10.75 15.87 19.24
CA THR A 157 12.19 15.74 19.53
C THR A 157 12.87 17.09 19.41
N ASP A 158 14.07 17.21 19.99
CA ASP A 158 14.91 18.41 19.85
C ASP A 158 15.82 18.33 18.59
N ILE A 159 15.67 17.29 17.77
CA ILE A 159 16.48 17.08 16.57
C ILE A 159 15.96 17.98 15.45
N LYS A 160 16.83 18.88 15.00
CA LYS A 160 16.56 19.82 13.91
C LYS A 160 17.71 19.81 12.93
N TYR A 161 17.36 19.90 11.64
CA TYR A 161 18.35 20.03 10.57
C TYR A 161 18.02 21.22 9.68
N THR A 162 19.05 21.73 9.02
CA THR A 162 18.90 22.73 7.94
C THR A 162 19.04 22.03 6.61
N VAL A 163 18.05 22.19 5.74
CA VAL A 163 18.03 21.67 4.38
C VAL A 163 18.21 22.83 3.40
N PRO A 164 19.31 22.83 2.62
CA PRO A 164 19.57 23.90 1.66
C PRO A 164 18.82 23.68 0.34
N PHE A 165 18.19 24.73 -0.14
CA PHE A 165 17.67 24.84 -1.51
C PHE A 165 18.38 25.96 -2.26
N LYS A 166 18.10 26.15 -3.54
CA LYS A 166 18.80 27.14 -4.37
C LYS A 166 18.79 28.55 -3.77
N ASN A 167 17.63 29.03 -3.32
CA ASN A 167 17.43 30.42 -2.93
C ASN A 167 17.13 30.59 -1.42
N PHE A 168 16.93 29.53 -0.68
CA PHE A 168 16.58 29.55 0.76
C PHE A 168 16.97 28.25 1.43
N ASN A 169 16.91 28.25 2.74
CA ASN A 169 17.08 27.07 3.57
C ASN A 169 15.80 26.83 4.39
N LEU A 170 15.43 25.56 4.60
CA LEU A 170 14.38 25.21 5.54
C LEU A 170 14.97 24.52 6.78
N THR A 171 14.43 24.87 7.93
CA THR A 171 14.70 24.14 9.16
C THR A 171 13.65 23.05 9.33
N SER A 172 14.09 21.82 9.50
CA SER A 172 13.24 20.70 9.84
C SER A 172 13.23 20.43 11.34
N THR A 173 12.11 19.87 11.81
CA THR A 173 11.98 19.27 13.13
C THR A 173 11.62 17.80 12.95
N LEU A 174 12.31 16.92 13.69
CA LEU A 174 12.02 15.50 13.67
C LEU A 174 10.88 15.18 14.64
N LYS A 175 9.83 14.54 14.15
CA LYS A 175 8.77 13.88 14.92
C LYS A 175 9.02 12.38 14.90
N ARG A 176 8.61 11.66 15.94
CA ARG A 176 8.77 10.21 16.03
C ARG A 176 7.47 9.52 16.41
N ILE A 177 7.25 8.34 15.85
CA ILE A 177 6.25 7.37 16.33
C ILE A 177 7.00 6.12 16.76
N ASP A 178 6.66 5.60 17.96
CA ASP A 178 7.22 4.34 18.45
C ASP A 178 6.74 3.17 17.57
N VAL A 179 7.64 2.31 17.14
CA VAL A 179 7.36 1.06 16.45
C VAL A 179 7.68 -0.08 17.40
N LEU A 180 6.64 -0.64 18.00
CA LEU A 180 6.75 -1.70 18.99
C LEU A 180 6.83 -3.06 18.29
N GLY A 181 7.83 -3.86 18.64
CA GLY A 181 7.91 -5.24 18.18
C GLY A 181 6.97 -6.17 18.97
N TYR A 182 6.47 -7.22 18.31
CA TYR A 182 5.58 -8.20 18.94
C TYR A 182 6.26 -8.92 20.10
N LYS A 183 5.79 -8.64 21.32
CA LYS A 183 6.32 -9.18 22.59
C LYS A 183 7.84 -9.03 22.73
N LYS A 184 8.39 -7.92 22.26
CA LYS A 184 9.83 -7.57 22.39
C LYS A 184 10.06 -6.55 23.50
N ASP A 185 11.28 -6.59 24.08
CA ASP A 185 11.72 -5.59 25.06
C ASP A 185 12.40 -4.38 24.39
N THR A 186 12.57 -4.45 23.07
CA THR A 186 13.11 -3.37 22.23
C THR A 186 12.04 -2.71 21.40
N LYS A 187 12.30 -1.46 21.00
CA LYS A 187 11.50 -0.69 20.04
C LYS A 187 12.39 -0.03 18.99
N ASN A 188 11.80 0.32 17.88
CA ASN A 188 12.36 1.16 16.82
C ASN A 188 11.51 2.42 16.66
N TYR A 189 11.86 3.28 15.69
CA TYR A 189 11.12 4.50 15.41
C TYR A 189 10.66 4.56 13.95
N LEU A 190 9.54 5.23 13.73
CA LEU A 190 9.21 5.88 12.47
C LEU A 190 9.60 7.36 12.63
N ASN A 191 10.63 7.78 11.92
CA ASN A 191 11.14 9.13 11.92
C ASN A 191 10.43 9.94 10.83
N LEU A 192 9.74 11.00 11.19
CA LEU A 192 8.94 11.84 10.31
C LEU A 192 9.44 13.28 10.41
N PHE A 193 10.02 13.78 9.34
CA PHE A 193 10.48 15.16 9.27
C PHE A 193 9.36 16.12 8.89
N ASP A 194 9.35 17.29 9.52
CA ASP A 194 8.33 18.32 9.35
C ASP A 194 8.97 19.70 9.29
N ILE A 195 8.23 20.69 8.83
CA ILE A 195 8.59 22.10 8.92
C ILE A 195 7.72 22.81 9.96
N ASP A 196 8.32 23.63 10.81
CA ASP A 196 7.59 24.37 11.85
C ASP A 196 6.68 25.47 11.27
N SER A 197 6.91 25.87 10.02
CA SER A 197 6.20 26.96 9.31
C SER A 197 5.01 26.50 8.47
N VAL A 198 4.65 25.21 8.52
CA VAL A 198 3.49 24.69 7.79
C VAL A 198 2.22 25.45 8.14
N ASP A 199 1.44 25.82 7.13
CA ASP A 199 0.21 26.61 7.30
C ASP A 199 -0.93 26.04 6.46
N SER A 200 -1.86 25.37 7.10
CA SER A 200 -3.05 24.81 6.44
C SER A 200 -4.08 25.86 5.99
N ASN A 201 -3.97 27.11 6.47
CA ASN A 201 -4.87 28.19 6.07
C ASN A 201 -4.66 28.65 4.61
N ILE A 202 -3.59 28.23 3.97
CA ILE A 202 -3.36 28.49 2.53
C ILE A 202 -4.18 27.59 1.61
N ILE A 203 -4.88 26.59 2.15
CA ILE A 203 -5.78 25.73 1.37
C ILE A 203 -7.05 26.52 1.05
N GLU A 204 -7.35 26.70 -0.24
CA GLU A 204 -8.46 27.56 -0.69
C GLU A 204 -9.74 26.75 -0.97
N ASP A 205 -9.69 25.80 -1.91
CA ASP A 205 -10.83 24.99 -2.33
C ASP A 205 -10.39 23.52 -2.49
N GLY A 206 -11.11 22.63 -1.80
CA GLY A 206 -10.76 21.22 -1.80
C GLY A 206 -9.33 21.01 -1.31
N ILE A 207 -8.41 20.67 -2.22
CA ILE A 207 -6.97 20.48 -1.92
C ILE A 207 -6.09 21.47 -2.67
N SER A 208 -6.65 22.56 -3.19
CA SER A 208 -5.93 23.59 -3.94
C SER A 208 -5.20 24.55 -3.02
N PHE A 209 -3.99 24.93 -3.38
CA PHE A 209 -3.17 25.93 -2.68
C PHE A 209 -2.08 26.45 -3.61
N ASP A 210 -1.44 27.56 -3.26
CA ASP A 210 -0.28 28.08 -3.98
C ASP A 210 0.93 27.16 -3.79
N LYS A 211 1.30 26.42 -4.84
CA LYS A 211 2.38 25.45 -4.84
C LYS A 211 3.78 26.09 -4.75
N THR A 212 3.88 27.42 -4.90
CA THR A 212 5.15 28.15 -4.82
C THR A 212 5.53 28.55 -3.39
N GLU A 213 4.59 28.54 -2.45
CA GLU A 213 4.83 28.88 -1.03
C GLU A 213 5.42 27.68 -0.26
N ILE A 214 6.61 27.21 -0.68
CA ILE A 214 7.26 26.00 -0.15
C ILE A 214 7.41 26.03 1.37
N GLU A 215 7.73 27.16 1.97
CA GLU A 215 7.86 27.33 3.42
C GLU A 215 6.56 27.04 4.21
N LYS A 216 5.40 27.07 3.53
CA LYS A 216 4.10 26.81 4.14
C LYS A 216 3.49 25.49 3.73
N ASN A 217 3.83 24.98 2.53
CA ASN A 217 3.10 23.86 1.92
C ASN A 217 3.86 22.53 1.90
N LEU A 218 5.17 22.52 2.18
CA LEU A 218 6.04 21.35 1.94
C LEU A 218 5.54 20.05 2.58
N THR A 219 5.01 20.13 3.79
CA THR A 219 4.50 18.98 4.56
C THR A 219 2.98 18.97 4.70
N LEU A 220 2.24 19.67 3.83
CA LEU A 220 0.77 19.62 3.84
C LEU A 220 0.25 18.30 3.29
N PHE A 221 0.51 18.02 2.01
CA PHE A 221 -0.05 16.86 1.30
C PHE A 221 1.01 15.89 0.80
N LEU A 222 0.72 14.60 0.96
CA LEU A 222 1.35 13.53 0.20
C LEU A 222 0.82 13.56 -1.23
N TYR A 223 1.70 13.49 -2.23
CA TYR A 223 1.36 13.53 -3.66
C TYR A 223 0.46 14.71 -4.04
N PRO A 224 0.93 15.96 -3.88
CA PRO A 224 0.20 17.12 -4.35
C PRO A 224 -0.02 17.01 -5.87
N ASP A 225 -1.03 17.74 -6.37
CA ASP A 225 -1.31 17.81 -7.80
C ASP A 225 -0.08 18.26 -8.59
N ASP A 226 0.44 17.41 -9.46
CA ASP A 226 1.61 17.59 -10.29
C ASP A 226 1.27 17.74 -11.79
N SER A 227 0.05 18.17 -12.09
CA SER A 227 -0.40 18.44 -13.46
C SER A 227 0.26 19.67 -14.09
N ASP A 228 0.98 20.49 -13.32
CA ASP A 228 1.73 21.64 -13.75
C ASP A 228 3.18 21.63 -13.24
N LYS A 229 4.02 22.53 -13.80
CA LYS A 229 5.42 22.65 -13.41
C LYS A 229 5.61 22.89 -11.90
N ASN A 230 4.79 23.73 -11.29
CA ASN A 230 4.93 24.04 -9.86
C ASN A 230 4.63 22.83 -8.98
N GLY A 231 3.68 21.98 -9.38
CA GLY A 231 3.41 20.71 -8.71
C GLY A 231 4.57 19.72 -8.85
N GLU A 232 5.16 19.60 -10.04
CA GLU A 232 6.35 18.78 -10.27
C GLU A 232 7.54 19.28 -9.43
N LEU A 233 7.78 20.61 -9.39
CA LEU A 233 8.82 21.21 -8.54
C LEU A 233 8.56 20.92 -7.06
N LEU A 234 7.31 21.04 -6.58
CA LEU A 234 6.95 20.73 -5.20
C LEU A 234 7.27 19.27 -4.82
N ARG A 235 7.07 18.32 -5.73
CA ARG A 235 7.47 16.92 -5.52
C ARG A 235 8.99 16.80 -5.35
N ILE A 236 9.78 17.51 -6.15
CA ILE A 236 11.25 17.54 -6.00
C ILE A 236 11.65 18.14 -4.65
N TYR A 237 11.01 19.26 -4.24
CA TYR A 237 11.22 19.85 -2.90
C TYR A 237 10.95 18.84 -1.78
N GLN A 238 9.83 18.12 -1.84
CA GLN A 238 9.47 17.11 -0.84
C GLN A 238 10.47 15.95 -0.79
N GLN A 239 10.85 15.41 -1.95
CA GLN A 239 11.80 14.29 -2.03
C GLN A 239 13.17 14.70 -1.50
N TYR A 240 13.68 15.86 -1.90
CA TYR A 240 14.99 16.33 -1.42
C TYR A 240 14.96 16.66 0.08
N PHE A 241 13.90 17.30 0.56
CA PHE A 241 13.73 17.57 1.99
C PHE A 241 13.77 16.28 2.82
N MET A 242 13.06 15.25 2.37
CA MET A 242 13.06 13.94 3.02
C MET A 242 14.47 13.32 3.07
N VAL A 243 15.17 13.26 1.94
CA VAL A 243 16.45 12.55 1.87
C VAL A 243 17.60 13.34 2.49
N SER A 244 17.58 14.67 2.43
CA SER A 244 18.60 15.50 3.09
C SER A 244 18.53 15.36 4.61
N ASN A 245 17.33 15.36 5.17
CA ASN A 245 17.12 15.09 6.58
C ASN A 245 17.54 13.67 6.96
N ALA A 246 17.16 12.67 6.18
CA ALA A 246 17.57 11.29 6.40
C ALA A 246 19.09 11.13 6.38
N ALA A 247 19.78 11.72 5.39
CA ALA A 247 21.23 11.66 5.27
C ALA A 247 21.95 12.30 6.48
N GLN A 248 21.46 13.43 6.96
CA GLN A 248 22.01 14.10 8.15
C GLN A 248 21.80 13.24 9.42
N LEU A 249 20.59 12.67 9.60
CA LEU A 249 20.30 11.77 10.72
C LEU A 249 21.20 10.53 10.72
N ILE A 250 21.40 9.90 9.53
CA ILE A 250 22.25 8.73 9.35
C ILE A 250 23.68 9.01 9.76
N LEU A 251 24.24 10.13 9.30
CA LEU A 251 25.61 10.54 9.63
C LEU A 251 25.76 10.83 11.12
N ASP A 252 24.85 11.59 11.71
CA ASP A 252 24.90 11.92 13.13
C ASP A 252 24.81 10.67 14.02
N GLU A 253 23.88 9.77 13.73
CA GLU A 253 23.73 8.53 14.51
C GLU A 253 24.92 7.57 14.33
N ALA A 254 25.47 7.45 13.10
CA ALA A 254 26.64 6.61 12.85
C ALA A 254 27.91 7.16 13.53
N ILE A 255 28.14 8.47 13.48
CA ILE A 255 29.26 9.15 14.14
C ILE A 255 29.13 9.00 15.66
N ALA A 256 27.93 9.19 16.21
CA ALA A 256 27.68 9.00 17.64
C ALA A 256 27.96 7.57 18.11
N LYS A 257 27.83 6.57 17.24
CA LYS A 257 28.19 5.16 17.49
C LYS A 257 29.67 4.84 17.27
N GLY A 258 30.47 5.79 16.77
CA GLY A 258 31.90 5.65 16.60
C GLY A 258 32.38 5.48 15.15
N SER A 259 31.54 5.71 14.14
CA SER A 259 31.99 5.75 12.74
C SER A 259 32.93 6.94 12.53
N ASN A 260 33.98 6.71 11.78
CA ASN A 260 34.89 7.77 11.30
C ASN A 260 34.54 8.24 9.90
N VAL A 261 33.34 7.97 9.44
CA VAL A 261 32.70 8.20 8.14
C VAL A 261 33.30 7.38 6.96
N HIS A 262 34.58 6.98 7.02
CA HIS A 262 35.17 6.09 6.00
C HIS A 262 34.62 4.66 6.07
N ASP A 263 34.12 4.25 7.24
CA ASP A 263 33.50 2.95 7.51
C ASP A 263 31.96 3.04 7.69
N LEU A 264 31.34 4.10 7.17
CA LEU A 264 29.91 4.37 7.37
C LEU A 264 29.01 3.18 7.03
N TYR A 265 29.36 2.40 6.00
CA TYR A 265 28.64 1.18 5.57
C TYR A 265 28.65 0.04 6.63
N GLU A 266 29.51 0.12 7.63
CA GLU A 266 29.48 -0.81 8.77
C GLU A 266 28.46 -0.39 9.85
N TYR A 267 28.04 0.87 9.85
CA TYR A 267 27.13 1.45 10.86
C TYR A 267 25.73 1.68 10.33
N ALA A 268 25.58 1.86 9.04
CA ALA A 268 24.30 2.19 8.42
C ALA A 268 24.06 1.42 7.14
N TYR A 269 22.82 1.08 6.90
CA TYR A 269 22.32 0.59 5.62
C TYR A 269 21.05 1.34 5.23
N VAL A 270 20.94 1.81 4.00
CA VAL A 270 19.79 2.56 3.48
C VAL A 270 19.04 1.70 2.49
N GLN A 271 17.79 1.37 2.79
CA GLN A 271 16.90 0.74 1.84
C GLN A 271 16.03 1.80 1.16
N ILE A 272 16.25 1.97 -0.14
CA ILE A 272 15.53 2.93 -1.00
C ILE A 272 14.24 2.26 -1.47
N ASN A 273 13.10 2.77 -0.98
CA ASN A 273 11.79 2.21 -1.31
C ASN A 273 11.17 2.95 -2.51
N ASP A 274 11.25 2.33 -3.69
CA ASP A 274 10.98 2.92 -4.99
C ASP A 274 11.96 4.09 -5.31
N THR A 275 11.64 4.97 -6.26
CA THR A 275 12.53 6.05 -6.70
C THR A 275 12.39 7.35 -5.93
N HIS A 276 11.38 7.47 -5.07
CA HIS A 276 11.16 8.71 -4.31
C HIS A 276 12.35 9.12 -3.43
N PRO A 277 13.09 8.19 -2.77
CA PRO A 277 14.27 8.54 -1.99
C PRO A 277 15.59 8.52 -2.76
N SER A 278 15.60 8.36 -4.09
CA SER A 278 16.82 8.17 -4.88
C SER A 278 17.89 9.26 -4.67
N MET A 279 17.45 10.49 -4.42
CA MET A 279 18.39 11.61 -4.15
C MET A 279 19.19 11.44 -2.85
N VAL A 280 18.93 10.43 -2.03
CA VAL A 280 19.76 10.13 -0.85
C VAL A 280 21.18 9.73 -1.26
N ILE A 281 21.34 9.12 -2.43
CA ILE A 281 22.66 8.74 -2.97
C ILE A 281 23.54 9.97 -3.19
N PRO A 282 23.19 10.91 -4.07
CA PRO A 282 24.01 12.11 -4.27
C PRO A 282 24.07 13.00 -3.03
N GLU A 283 23.06 13.02 -2.16
CA GLU A 283 23.09 13.83 -0.94
C GLU A 283 24.08 13.28 0.10
N LEU A 284 24.14 11.98 0.31
CA LEU A 284 25.18 11.36 1.16
C LEU A 284 26.58 11.63 0.60
N ILE A 285 26.77 11.50 -0.72
CA ILE A 285 28.05 11.81 -1.38
C ILE A 285 28.43 13.27 -1.16
N ARG A 286 27.48 14.20 -1.32
CA ARG A 286 27.70 15.63 -1.08
C ARG A 286 28.13 15.90 0.35
N LEU A 287 27.41 15.35 1.33
CA LEU A 287 27.74 15.55 2.75
C LEU A 287 29.11 14.96 3.11
N LEU A 288 29.43 13.76 2.61
CA LEU A 288 30.75 13.14 2.84
C LEU A 288 31.88 13.96 2.23
N THR A 289 31.69 14.51 1.03
CA THR A 289 32.72 15.31 0.36
C THR A 289 32.84 16.71 0.95
N GLU A 290 31.74 17.43 1.13
CA GLU A 290 31.75 18.85 1.52
C GLU A 290 31.96 19.06 3.02
N LYS A 291 31.33 18.22 3.88
CA LYS A 291 31.43 18.37 5.33
C LYS A 291 32.56 17.55 5.96
N HIS A 292 32.88 16.40 5.39
CA HIS A 292 33.83 15.46 5.97
C HIS A 292 35.13 15.32 5.18
N GLY A 293 35.26 16.00 4.01
CA GLY A 293 36.49 16.04 3.23
C GLY A 293 36.87 14.72 2.54
N ILE A 294 35.93 13.79 2.44
CA ILE A 294 36.11 12.50 1.74
C ILE A 294 36.26 12.77 0.24
N SER A 295 37.14 12.08 -0.46
CA SER A 295 37.23 12.19 -1.91
C SER A 295 35.93 11.73 -2.59
N PHE A 296 35.61 12.30 -3.75
CA PHE A 296 34.40 11.93 -4.47
C PHE A 296 34.34 10.43 -4.79
N GLU A 297 35.46 9.84 -5.20
CA GLU A 297 35.54 8.43 -5.53
C GLU A 297 35.32 7.54 -4.31
N GLU A 298 35.91 7.87 -3.18
CA GLU A 298 35.70 7.15 -1.93
C GLU A 298 34.26 7.31 -1.43
N ALA A 299 33.70 8.53 -1.52
CA ALA A 299 32.33 8.83 -1.10
C ALA A 299 31.29 8.00 -1.86
N TYR A 300 31.35 7.94 -3.20
CA TYR A 300 30.39 7.11 -3.93
C TYR A 300 30.61 5.60 -3.69
N THR A 301 31.83 5.17 -3.41
CA THR A 301 32.13 3.77 -3.06
C THR A 301 31.54 3.40 -1.71
N ILE A 302 31.62 4.30 -0.71
CA ILE A 302 30.98 4.11 0.61
C ILE A 302 29.46 4.00 0.43
N VAL A 303 28.86 4.96 -0.28
CA VAL A 303 27.41 5.02 -0.48
C VAL A 303 26.92 3.77 -1.24
N GLN A 304 27.62 3.33 -2.27
CA GLN A 304 27.29 2.10 -3.00
C GLN A 304 27.23 0.87 -2.11
N LYS A 305 28.14 0.75 -1.12
CA LYS A 305 28.19 -0.38 -0.20
C LYS A 305 27.04 -0.38 0.81
N MET A 306 26.46 0.76 1.10
CA MET A 306 25.46 0.92 2.14
C MET A 306 24.04 1.20 1.64
N THR A 307 23.79 1.12 0.35
CA THR A 307 22.46 1.37 -0.24
C THR A 307 21.96 0.17 -1.01
N GLY A 308 20.67 -0.09 -0.90
CA GLY A 308 19.93 -1.05 -1.70
C GLY A 308 18.66 -0.40 -2.28
N TYR A 309 18.30 -0.78 -3.51
CA TYR A 309 17.16 -0.26 -4.23
C TYR A 309 16.09 -1.33 -4.41
N THR A 310 14.88 -1.05 -3.96
CA THR A 310 13.68 -1.86 -4.22
C THR A 310 12.84 -1.18 -5.30
N ASN A 311 12.68 -1.86 -6.43
CA ASN A 311 11.78 -1.41 -7.50
C ASN A 311 10.36 -1.93 -7.24
N HIS A 312 9.37 -1.03 -7.32
CA HIS A 312 7.94 -1.35 -7.20
C HIS A 312 7.16 -1.12 -8.50
N THR A 313 7.84 -0.75 -9.58
CA THR A 313 7.23 -0.27 -10.81
C THR A 313 7.67 -1.13 -11.99
N ILE A 314 6.72 -1.71 -12.73
CA ILE A 314 7.02 -2.41 -13.99
C ILE A 314 6.95 -1.45 -15.17
N LEU A 315 5.96 -0.54 -15.18
CA LEU A 315 5.75 0.37 -16.31
C LEU A 315 6.96 1.29 -16.50
N ALA A 316 7.70 1.12 -17.59
CA ALA A 316 8.87 1.93 -17.89
C ALA A 316 8.55 3.44 -17.93
N GLU A 317 7.36 3.79 -18.40
CA GLU A 317 6.90 5.19 -18.45
C GLU A 317 6.68 5.78 -17.03
N ALA A 318 6.44 4.94 -16.04
CA ALA A 318 6.23 5.35 -14.65
C ALA A 318 7.53 5.40 -13.83
N LEU A 319 8.67 4.97 -14.39
CA LEU A 319 9.99 5.19 -13.79
C LEU A 319 10.30 6.69 -13.80
N GLU A 320 10.56 7.23 -12.61
CA GLU A 320 10.69 8.68 -12.42
C GLU A 320 11.90 9.28 -13.12
N LYS A 321 11.64 10.31 -13.92
CA LYS A 321 12.64 11.08 -14.65
C LYS A 321 12.36 12.56 -14.42
N TRP A 322 13.37 13.32 -14.04
CA TRP A 322 13.24 14.75 -13.84
C TRP A 322 14.02 15.53 -14.89
N PRO A 323 13.43 16.55 -15.55
CA PRO A 323 14.21 17.51 -16.33
C PRO A 323 15.31 18.09 -15.46
N ILE A 324 16.54 18.10 -15.97
CA ILE A 324 17.70 18.59 -15.20
C ILE A 324 17.52 20.05 -14.78
N GLU A 325 16.84 20.84 -15.61
CA GLU A 325 16.51 22.24 -15.32
C GLU A 325 15.62 22.39 -14.08
N TYR A 326 14.71 21.41 -13.79
CA TYR A 326 13.88 21.43 -12.59
C TYR A 326 14.73 21.15 -11.34
N LEU A 327 15.64 20.20 -11.44
CA LEU A 327 16.60 19.95 -10.37
C LEU A 327 17.54 21.13 -10.14
N GLU A 328 17.99 21.81 -11.20
CA GLU A 328 18.80 23.03 -11.11
C GLU A 328 18.03 24.23 -10.50
N GLU A 329 16.71 24.25 -10.66
CA GLU A 329 15.85 25.25 -10.03
C GLU A 329 15.71 25.01 -8.52
N VAL A 330 15.69 23.78 -8.08
CA VAL A 330 15.46 23.40 -6.67
C VAL A 330 16.77 23.14 -5.93
N VAL A 331 17.65 22.28 -6.47
CA VAL A 331 18.84 21.73 -5.80
C VAL A 331 20.10 21.74 -6.70
N PRO A 332 20.55 22.92 -7.19
CA PRO A 332 21.70 23.01 -8.11
C PRO A 332 22.99 22.43 -7.53
N HIS A 333 23.16 22.45 -6.21
CA HIS A 333 24.31 21.86 -5.51
C HIS A 333 24.31 20.33 -5.66
N LEU A 334 23.14 19.68 -5.68
CA LEU A 334 23.01 18.25 -5.88
C LEU A 334 23.21 17.86 -7.34
N VAL A 335 22.75 18.69 -8.28
CA VAL A 335 22.95 18.47 -9.72
C VAL A 335 24.44 18.35 -10.08
N LYS A 336 25.32 19.11 -9.42
CA LYS A 336 26.78 18.98 -9.59
C LYS A 336 27.28 17.58 -9.27
N ILE A 337 26.75 16.95 -8.24
CA ILE A 337 27.09 15.57 -7.85
C ILE A 337 26.51 14.59 -8.88
N ILE A 338 25.25 14.75 -9.28
CA ILE A 338 24.59 13.90 -10.28
C ILE A 338 25.36 13.91 -11.60
N LYS A 339 25.79 15.10 -12.08
CA LYS A 339 26.61 15.23 -13.30
C LYS A 339 27.95 14.50 -13.18
N LYS A 340 28.58 14.54 -12.01
CA LYS A 340 29.82 13.77 -11.76
C LYS A 340 29.57 12.26 -11.76
N LEU A 341 28.45 11.81 -11.17
CA LEU A 341 28.06 10.40 -11.19
C LEU A 341 27.79 9.91 -12.62
N ASP A 342 27.07 10.70 -13.42
CA ASP A 342 26.82 10.39 -14.83
C ASP A 342 28.14 10.30 -15.63
N ALA A 343 29.09 11.21 -15.38
CA ALA A 343 30.41 11.18 -16.01
C ALA A 343 31.18 9.89 -15.68
N VAL A 344 31.12 9.41 -14.44
CA VAL A 344 31.74 8.12 -14.04
C VAL A 344 31.12 6.97 -14.83
N ILE A 345 29.82 6.98 -15.06
CA ILE A 345 29.14 5.92 -15.81
C ILE A 345 29.50 5.97 -17.28
N ARG A 346 29.51 7.17 -17.90
CA ARG A 346 29.90 7.35 -19.30
C ARG A 346 31.34 6.95 -19.59
N GLU A 347 32.22 7.12 -18.62
CA GLU A 347 33.62 6.66 -18.76
C GLU A 347 33.75 5.14 -18.71
N LYS A 348 32.88 4.46 -17.92
CA LYS A 348 32.96 3.02 -17.70
C LYS A 348 32.16 2.18 -18.69
N TYR A 349 31.06 2.70 -19.19
CA TYR A 349 30.08 1.95 -19.96
C TYR A 349 29.55 2.71 -21.17
N GLU A 350 29.37 2.00 -22.27
CA GLU A 350 28.68 2.49 -23.46
C GLU A 350 27.20 2.10 -23.40
N GLY A 351 26.31 2.94 -23.96
CA GLY A 351 24.88 2.68 -24.08
C GLY A 351 24.05 3.84 -23.50
N GLU A 352 23.05 4.30 -24.26
CA GLU A 352 22.18 5.40 -23.84
C GLU A 352 21.21 4.99 -22.74
N ASP A 353 20.72 3.74 -22.76
CA ASP A 353 19.67 3.26 -21.86
C ASP A 353 20.11 3.14 -20.38
N ILE A 354 21.41 3.10 -20.14
CA ILE A 354 21.98 2.97 -18.79
C ILE A 354 22.50 4.29 -18.21
N GLN A 355 22.51 5.36 -18.98
CA GLN A 355 22.99 6.67 -18.51
C GLN A 355 22.04 7.26 -17.48
N ILE A 356 22.60 8.01 -16.53
CA ILE A 356 21.81 8.71 -15.52
C ILE A 356 21.11 9.92 -16.14
N ILE A 357 21.81 10.68 -16.99
CA ILE A 357 21.24 11.82 -17.73
C ILE A 357 21.11 11.40 -19.20
N ASP A 358 19.89 11.41 -19.72
CA ASP A 358 19.63 11.03 -21.09
C ASP A 358 19.90 12.20 -22.08
N LYS A 359 19.72 11.93 -23.38
CA LYS A 359 19.94 12.90 -24.47
C LYS A 359 18.96 14.10 -24.44
N ASP A 360 17.84 13.96 -23.75
CA ASP A 360 16.80 14.97 -23.58
C ASP A 360 16.97 15.74 -22.25
N ASP A 361 18.16 15.67 -21.66
CA ASP A 361 18.51 16.28 -20.37
C ASP A 361 17.57 15.90 -19.21
N LYS A 362 17.12 14.64 -19.18
CA LYS A 362 16.34 14.08 -18.06
C LYS A 362 17.18 13.18 -17.21
N VAL A 363 17.07 13.35 -15.89
CA VAL A 363 17.75 12.52 -14.89
C VAL A 363 16.87 11.32 -14.56
N HIS A 364 17.37 10.12 -14.85
CA HIS A 364 16.74 8.84 -14.56
C HIS A 364 17.06 8.39 -13.13
N MET A 365 16.10 8.49 -12.24
CA MET A 365 16.32 8.20 -10.82
C MET A 365 16.66 6.73 -10.58
N ALA A 366 15.95 5.80 -11.22
CA ALA A 366 16.24 4.38 -11.11
C ALA A 366 17.62 3.99 -11.64
N ASN A 367 18.08 4.62 -12.74
CA ASN A 367 19.42 4.35 -13.28
C ASN A 367 20.51 4.71 -12.27
N MET A 368 20.35 5.86 -11.60
CA MET A 368 21.27 6.26 -10.52
C MET A 368 21.27 5.28 -9.36
N ASP A 369 20.08 4.84 -8.92
CA ASP A 369 19.96 3.84 -7.84
C ASP A 369 20.65 2.52 -8.20
N ILE A 370 20.44 2.01 -9.41
CA ILE A 370 21.02 0.74 -9.85
C ILE A 370 22.54 0.79 -9.91
N HIS A 371 23.10 1.89 -10.46
CA HIS A 371 24.55 2.03 -10.53
C HIS A 371 25.19 2.13 -9.15
N PHE A 372 24.63 2.93 -8.25
CA PHE A 372 25.23 3.30 -6.98
C PHE A 372 24.58 2.63 -5.74
N SER A 373 23.96 1.47 -5.93
CA SER A 373 23.57 0.57 -4.84
C SER A 373 24.28 -0.79 -4.97
N ASN A 374 24.25 -1.58 -3.89
CA ASN A 374 24.83 -2.94 -3.91
C ASN A 374 23.78 -4.03 -4.17
N SER A 375 22.50 -3.68 -4.11
CA SER A 375 21.40 -4.63 -4.33
C SER A 375 20.24 -3.94 -5.03
N VAL A 376 19.65 -4.64 -5.99
CA VAL A 376 18.43 -4.24 -6.72
C VAL A 376 17.46 -5.40 -6.64
N ASN A 377 16.30 -5.20 -6.01
CA ASN A 377 15.32 -6.26 -5.93
C ASN A 377 13.97 -5.89 -6.53
N GLY A 378 13.36 -6.89 -7.17
CA GLY A 378 11.94 -6.91 -7.44
C GLY A 378 11.15 -7.39 -6.22
N VAL A 379 9.83 -7.34 -6.30
CA VAL A 379 8.93 -7.55 -5.16
C VAL A 379 7.95 -8.73 -5.33
N ALA A 380 8.12 -9.50 -6.39
CA ALA A 380 7.51 -10.80 -6.66
C ALA A 380 8.39 -11.55 -7.68
N TYR A 381 8.25 -12.86 -7.76
CA TYR A 381 9.07 -13.67 -8.68
C TYR A 381 8.92 -13.20 -10.14
N LEU A 382 7.69 -13.14 -10.65
CA LEU A 382 7.42 -12.70 -12.02
C LEU A 382 7.93 -11.28 -12.27
N HIS A 383 7.71 -10.36 -11.34
CA HIS A 383 8.21 -8.99 -11.44
C HIS A 383 9.73 -8.97 -11.61
N THR A 384 10.45 -9.72 -10.79
CA THR A 384 11.90 -9.79 -10.86
C THR A 384 12.39 -10.35 -12.19
N GLU A 385 11.71 -11.38 -12.73
CA GLU A 385 12.06 -11.93 -14.05
C GLU A 385 11.75 -10.93 -15.19
N ILE A 386 10.66 -10.16 -15.11
CA ILE A 386 10.37 -9.09 -16.08
C ILE A 386 11.46 -8.01 -16.02
N LEU A 387 11.89 -7.60 -14.82
CA LEU A 387 12.99 -6.63 -14.67
C LEU A 387 14.28 -7.13 -15.33
N LYS A 388 14.66 -8.39 -15.11
CA LYS A 388 15.89 -8.98 -15.65
C LYS A 388 15.83 -9.17 -17.17
N ASN A 389 14.69 -9.58 -17.70
CA ASN A 389 14.61 -10.06 -19.08
C ASN A 389 14.05 -9.00 -20.05
N SER A 390 13.41 -7.95 -19.52
CA SER A 390 12.75 -6.89 -20.30
C SER A 390 13.14 -5.50 -19.79
N GLU A 391 12.51 -5.00 -18.76
CA GLU A 391 12.52 -3.59 -18.37
C GLU A 391 13.90 -3.04 -17.97
N LEU A 392 14.71 -3.83 -17.27
CA LEU A 392 16.05 -3.47 -16.80
C LEU A 392 17.12 -4.43 -17.33
N LYS A 393 16.86 -5.05 -18.47
CA LYS A 393 17.74 -6.07 -19.07
C LYS A 393 19.18 -5.61 -19.20
N HIS A 394 19.41 -4.40 -19.70
CA HIS A 394 20.77 -3.85 -19.89
C HIS A 394 21.52 -3.69 -18.56
N PHE A 395 20.79 -3.34 -17.48
CA PHE A 395 21.39 -3.31 -16.14
C PHE A 395 21.67 -4.69 -15.58
N TYR A 396 20.80 -5.67 -15.85
CA TYR A 396 21.04 -7.05 -15.43
C TYR A 396 22.26 -7.66 -16.14
N GLU A 397 22.46 -7.33 -17.41
CA GLU A 397 23.66 -7.73 -18.16
C GLU A 397 24.95 -7.14 -17.57
N LEU A 398 24.89 -5.90 -17.02
CA LEU A 398 26.03 -5.24 -16.37
C LEU A 398 26.29 -5.74 -14.93
N TYR A 399 25.21 -5.99 -14.17
CA TYR A 399 25.26 -6.24 -12.72
C TYR A 399 24.40 -7.43 -12.31
N PRO A 400 24.58 -8.63 -12.88
CA PRO A 400 23.70 -9.77 -12.58
C PRO A 400 23.67 -10.12 -11.08
N GLU A 401 24.78 -9.88 -10.36
CA GLU A 401 24.92 -10.16 -8.94
C GLU A 401 24.09 -9.23 -8.03
N LYS A 402 23.68 -8.05 -8.52
CA LYS A 402 22.85 -7.13 -7.74
C LYS A 402 21.39 -7.52 -7.73
N PHE A 403 20.90 -8.17 -8.81
CA PHE A 403 19.49 -8.44 -9.01
C PHE A 403 19.02 -9.66 -8.21
N ASN A 404 18.00 -9.46 -7.40
CA ASN A 404 17.41 -10.53 -6.60
C ASN A 404 15.89 -10.28 -6.38
N ASN A 405 15.19 -11.32 -5.91
CA ASN A 405 13.78 -11.23 -5.58
C ASN A 405 13.55 -11.21 -4.07
N LYS A 406 12.71 -10.29 -3.62
CA LYS A 406 12.16 -10.27 -2.26
C LYS A 406 10.65 -10.14 -2.38
N THR A 407 9.95 -11.27 -2.48
CA THR A 407 8.50 -11.27 -2.56
C THR A 407 7.91 -10.54 -1.37
N ASN A 408 7.03 -9.58 -1.63
CA ASN A 408 6.34 -8.80 -0.61
C ASN A 408 5.62 -9.69 0.39
N GLY A 409 5.31 -9.10 1.53
CA GLY A 409 4.57 -9.76 2.59
C GLY A 409 3.75 -8.77 3.41
N ILE A 410 2.95 -9.31 4.29
CA ILE A 410 2.04 -8.58 5.19
C ILE A 410 2.29 -8.99 6.63
N THR A 411 2.06 -8.08 7.58
CA THR A 411 2.11 -8.43 9.00
C THR A 411 0.83 -9.15 9.43
N PHE A 412 0.98 -10.34 10.01
CA PHE A 412 -0.15 -11.14 10.52
C PHE A 412 -0.73 -10.54 11.80
N ARG A 413 0.05 -9.77 12.55
CA ARG A 413 -0.42 -9.04 13.75
C ARG A 413 -1.55 -8.09 13.41
N ARG A 414 -1.45 -7.34 12.30
CA ARG A 414 -2.53 -6.48 11.82
C ARG A 414 -3.60 -7.25 11.05
N TRP A 415 -3.19 -8.03 10.06
CA TRP A 415 -4.12 -8.58 9.06
C TRP A 415 -4.77 -9.90 9.46
N LEU A 416 -4.43 -10.44 10.63
CA LEU A 416 -5.09 -11.61 11.23
C LEU A 416 -5.44 -11.34 12.70
N GLU A 417 -4.43 -11.13 13.56
CA GLU A 417 -4.65 -10.98 15.01
C GLU A 417 -5.56 -9.80 15.37
N PHE A 418 -5.41 -8.68 14.68
CA PHE A 418 -6.25 -7.50 14.91
C PHE A 418 -7.53 -7.55 14.06
N SER A 419 -7.41 -7.68 12.74
CA SER A 419 -8.55 -7.51 11.83
C SER A 419 -9.53 -8.68 11.83
N ASN A 420 -9.12 -9.90 12.22
CA ASN A 420 -9.94 -11.10 12.20
C ASN A 420 -9.75 -11.93 13.48
N ARG A 421 -10.07 -11.33 14.61
CA ARG A 421 -9.91 -11.96 15.93
C ARG A 421 -10.62 -13.31 16.07
N PRO A 422 -11.86 -13.52 15.54
CA PRO A 422 -12.49 -14.83 15.60
C PRO A 422 -11.67 -15.92 14.89
N LEU A 423 -11.13 -15.61 13.69
CA LEU A 423 -10.28 -16.55 12.96
C LEU A 423 -8.96 -16.80 13.71
N ALA A 424 -8.31 -15.74 14.19
CA ALA A 424 -7.06 -15.86 14.95
C ALA A 424 -7.23 -16.72 16.21
N ALA A 425 -8.30 -16.52 16.97
CA ALA A 425 -8.61 -17.34 18.15
C ALA A 425 -8.83 -18.81 17.79
N TYR A 426 -9.58 -19.08 16.73
CA TYR A 426 -9.83 -20.43 16.28
C TYR A 426 -8.58 -21.14 15.76
N LEU A 427 -7.71 -20.43 15.02
CA LEU A 427 -6.43 -20.97 14.58
C LEU A 427 -5.53 -21.32 15.78
N LYS A 428 -5.49 -20.49 16.82
CA LYS A 428 -4.74 -20.78 18.06
C LYS A 428 -5.26 -22.05 18.75
N GLU A 429 -6.56 -22.26 18.77
CA GLU A 429 -7.17 -23.46 19.31
C GLU A 429 -6.78 -24.72 18.52
N LEU A 430 -6.79 -24.64 17.17
CA LEU A 430 -6.55 -25.79 16.28
C LEU A 430 -5.07 -26.18 16.17
N ILE A 431 -4.19 -25.19 16.02
CA ILE A 431 -2.79 -25.41 15.62
C ILE A 431 -1.75 -24.75 16.53
N GLY A 432 -2.20 -24.07 17.60
CA GLY A 432 -1.34 -23.29 18.50
C GLY A 432 -1.02 -21.90 17.94
N ASP A 433 -0.29 -21.10 18.70
CA ASP A 433 0.05 -19.70 18.37
C ASP A 433 1.42 -19.51 17.70
N GLU A 434 2.13 -20.62 17.44
CA GLU A 434 3.47 -20.58 16.83
C GLU A 434 3.50 -19.86 15.48
N TYR A 435 2.38 -19.85 14.72
CA TYR A 435 2.31 -19.18 13.42
C TYR A 435 2.51 -17.65 13.50
N LEU A 436 2.36 -17.06 14.68
CA LEU A 436 2.61 -15.62 14.89
C LEU A 436 4.10 -15.23 14.82
N THR A 437 4.98 -16.19 15.07
CA THR A 437 6.44 -16.03 15.00
C THR A 437 7.08 -16.86 13.89
N ASP A 438 6.40 -17.93 13.44
CA ASP A 438 6.77 -18.77 12.30
C ASP A 438 5.52 -19.07 11.46
N ALA A 439 5.22 -18.19 10.51
CA ALA A 439 4.01 -18.27 9.71
C ALA A 439 3.88 -19.57 8.89
N THR A 440 4.98 -20.33 8.68
CA THR A 440 4.92 -21.66 8.03
C THR A 440 4.09 -22.66 8.80
N LYS A 441 3.87 -22.44 10.09
CA LYS A 441 3.04 -23.29 10.94
C LYS A 441 1.54 -23.27 10.56
N LEU A 442 1.08 -22.30 9.77
CA LEU A 442 -0.26 -22.34 9.19
C LEU A 442 -0.51 -23.59 8.35
N GLU A 443 0.54 -24.19 7.75
CA GLU A 443 0.39 -25.43 6.98
C GLU A 443 -0.12 -26.63 7.80
N LYS A 444 -0.07 -26.57 9.13
CA LYS A 444 -0.73 -27.57 9.99
C LYS A 444 -2.23 -27.70 9.67
N LEU A 445 -2.87 -26.63 9.15
CA LEU A 445 -4.27 -26.67 8.73
C LEU A 445 -4.56 -27.67 7.60
N LEU A 446 -3.58 -28.03 6.77
CA LEU A 446 -3.78 -28.99 5.70
C LEU A 446 -4.25 -30.36 6.20
N ALA A 447 -3.92 -30.72 7.45
CA ALA A 447 -4.41 -31.95 8.07
C ALA A 447 -5.95 -31.97 8.26
N PHE A 448 -6.61 -30.82 8.15
CA PHE A 448 -8.04 -30.65 8.41
C PHE A 448 -8.87 -30.33 7.16
N VAL A 449 -8.29 -30.41 5.95
CA VAL A 449 -8.95 -30.05 4.68
C VAL A 449 -10.30 -30.79 4.50
N ASP A 450 -10.40 -32.05 4.93
CA ASP A 450 -11.61 -32.86 4.81
C ASP A 450 -12.53 -32.81 6.05
N SER A 451 -12.19 -31.98 7.05
CA SER A 451 -12.99 -31.87 8.27
C SER A 451 -14.23 -31.00 8.06
N LYS A 452 -15.41 -31.61 8.09
CA LYS A 452 -16.70 -30.89 8.00
C LYS A 452 -16.96 -29.97 9.19
N GLU A 453 -16.49 -30.33 10.37
CA GLU A 453 -16.63 -29.52 11.59
C GLU A 453 -15.83 -28.22 11.47
N ILE A 454 -14.56 -28.29 11.02
CA ILE A 454 -13.69 -27.14 10.84
C ILE A 454 -14.21 -26.26 9.71
N ALA A 455 -14.67 -26.87 8.62
CA ALA A 455 -15.29 -26.14 7.52
C ALA A 455 -16.53 -25.33 8.00
N ALA A 456 -17.40 -25.94 8.77
CA ALA A 456 -18.59 -25.28 9.32
C ALA A 456 -18.21 -24.13 10.27
N LYS A 457 -17.16 -24.29 11.09
CA LYS A 457 -16.68 -23.20 11.97
C LYS A 457 -16.07 -22.03 11.19
N LEU A 458 -15.34 -22.31 10.13
CA LEU A 458 -14.82 -21.24 9.25
C LEU A 458 -15.94 -20.47 8.54
N GLU A 459 -17.02 -21.15 8.16
CA GLU A 459 -18.21 -20.52 7.59
C GLU A 459 -18.93 -19.64 8.62
N GLU A 460 -19.07 -20.10 9.86
CA GLU A 460 -19.61 -19.31 10.98
C GLU A 460 -18.78 -18.04 11.22
N ILE A 461 -17.45 -18.16 11.29
CA ILE A 461 -16.53 -17.03 11.45
C ILE A 461 -16.66 -16.03 10.28
N LYS A 462 -16.77 -16.52 9.05
CA LYS A 462 -16.99 -15.65 7.88
C LYS A 462 -18.32 -14.88 8.03
N HIS A 463 -19.37 -15.54 8.48
CA HIS A 463 -20.66 -14.89 8.70
C HIS A 463 -20.59 -13.83 9.82
N GLU A 464 -19.90 -14.11 10.92
CA GLU A 464 -19.65 -13.13 11.98
C GLU A 464 -18.95 -11.88 11.45
N ASN A 465 -17.92 -12.05 10.62
CA ASN A 465 -17.22 -10.94 9.99
C ASN A 465 -18.13 -10.13 9.04
N LYS A 466 -19.05 -10.78 8.33
CA LYS A 466 -20.06 -10.11 7.49
C LYS A 466 -21.02 -9.27 8.33
N LEU A 467 -21.43 -9.74 9.52
CA LEU A 467 -22.25 -8.97 10.45
C LEU A 467 -21.52 -7.73 10.98
N VAL A 468 -20.24 -7.87 11.33
CA VAL A 468 -19.40 -6.72 11.74
C VAL A 468 -19.29 -5.69 10.63
N LEU A 469 -19.04 -6.12 9.40
CA LEU A 469 -18.99 -5.23 8.23
C LEU A 469 -20.33 -4.55 7.98
N LYS A 470 -21.44 -5.27 8.11
CA LYS A 470 -22.80 -4.75 7.94
C LYS A 470 -23.09 -3.59 8.89
N GLU A 471 -22.80 -3.77 10.19
CA GLU A 471 -22.97 -2.75 11.21
C GLU A 471 -22.09 -1.53 10.91
N TYR A 472 -20.81 -1.76 10.66
CA TYR A 472 -19.85 -0.71 10.35
C TYR A 472 -20.25 0.15 9.13
N LEU A 473 -20.62 -0.48 8.01
CA LEU A 473 -21.01 0.23 6.80
C LEU A 473 -22.32 0.99 6.96
N LYS A 474 -23.27 0.43 7.73
CA LYS A 474 -24.53 1.11 8.06
C LYS A 474 -24.29 2.39 8.86
N GLU A 475 -23.45 2.31 9.88
CA GLU A 475 -23.16 3.44 10.78
C GLU A 475 -22.32 4.52 10.09
N THR A 476 -21.33 4.12 9.30
CA THR A 476 -20.34 5.06 8.72
C THR A 476 -20.74 5.60 7.36
N GLN A 477 -21.46 4.82 6.54
CA GLN A 477 -21.76 5.16 5.15
C GLN A 477 -23.23 4.97 4.75
N GLY A 478 -24.10 4.53 5.67
CA GLY A 478 -25.51 4.29 5.37
C GLY A 478 -25.78 3.14 4.39
N ILE A 479 -24.80 2.23 4.22
CA ILE A 479 -24.91 1.09 3.32
C ILE A 479 -25.59 -0.06 4.03
N GLU A 480 -26.68 -0.57 3.45
CA GLU A 480 -27.40 -1.76 3.94
C GLU A 480 -26.86 -2.99 3.22
N LEU A 481 -26.03 -3.76 3.94
CA LEU A 481 -25.44 -5.01 3.46
C LEU A 481 -26.34 -6.22 3.80
N ASP A 482 -26.57 -7.09 2.82
CA ASP A 482 -27.10 -8.44 3.07
C ASP A 482 -25.94 -9.39 3.41
N GLU A 483 -25.86 -9.80 4.67
CA GLU A 483 -24.81 -10.69 5.19
C GLU A 483 -24.83 -12.09 4.59
N ASN A 484 -25.93 -12.47 3.94
CA ASN A 484 -26.06 -13.79 3.27
C ASN A 484 -25.59 -13.72 1.81
N SER A 485 -25.27 -12.55 1.29
CA SER A 485 -24.76 -12.39 -0.08
C SER A 485 -23.32 -12.91 -0.22
N ILE A 486 -22.96 -13.26 -1.45
CA ILE A 486 -21.55 -13.46 -1.83
C ILE A 486 -20.90 -12.10 -1.90
N ILE A 487 -19.86 -11.86 -1.10
CA ILE A 487 -19.13 -10.60 -1.08
C ILE A 487 -17.92 -10.70 -2.01
N ASP A 488 -17.97 -9.93 -3.07
CA ASP A 488 -16.96 -9.80 -4.11
C ASP A 488 -16.30 -8.42 -4.02
N THR A 489 -14.97 -8.37 -3.84
CA THR A 489 -14.30 -7.14 -3.46
C THR A 489 -13.09 -6.83 -4.33
N GLN A 490 -13.04 -5.61 -4.85
CA GLN A 490 -11.89 -5.02 -5.53
C GLN A 490 -11.52 -3.69 -4.86
N ILE A 491 -10.54 -3.73 -3.98
CA ILE A 491 -10.06 -2.56 -3.21
C ILE A 491 -8.61 -2.27 -3.57
N LYS A 492 -8.43 -1.27 -4.41
CA LYS A 492 -7.13 -0.84 -4.97
C LYS A 492 -7.21 0.62 -5.37
N ARG A 493 -6.07 1.34 -5.40
CA ARG A 493 -6.00 2.63 -6.09
C ARG A 493 -6.56 2.48 -7.52
N PHE A 494 -7.37 3.43 -7.94
CA PHE A 494 -7.93 3.42 -9.30
C PHE A 494 -6.85 3.70 -10.32
N HIS A 495 -6.69 2.75 -11.23
CA HIS A 495 -5.80 2.84 -12.37
C HIS A 495 -6.26 1.85 -13.45
N GLU A 496 -6.16 2.24 -14.72
CA GLU A 496 -6.63 1.41 -15.84
C GLU A 496 -5.98 0.01 -15.88
N TYR A 497 -4.69 -0.13 -15.51
CA TYR A 497 -4.03 -1.44 -15.52
C TYR A 497 -4.58 -2.42 -14.46
N LYS A 498 -5.17 -1.89 -13.38
CA LYS A 498 -5.85 -2.70 -12.34
C LYS A 498 -7.22 -3.17 -12.79
N ARG A 499 -7.69 -2.63 -13.88
CA ARG A 499 -8.88 -3.01 -14.63
C ARG A 499 -10.19 -3.01 -13.82
N GLN A 500 -10.38 -2.02 -12.93
CA GLN A 500 -11.68 -1.80 -12.28
C GLN A 500 -12.79 -1.59 -13.33
N GLN A 501 -12.45 -1.01 -14.49
CA GLN A 501 -13.37 -0.91 -15.63
C GLN A 501 -13.83 -2.27 -16.15
N MET A 502 -12.99 -3.32 -16.10
CA MET A 502 -13.40 -4.67 -16.52
C MET A 502 -14.42 -5.27 -15.53
N ASN A 503 -14.24 -5.06 -14.24
CA ASN A 503 -15.21 -5.45 -13.23
C ASN A 503 -16.50 -4.63 -13.35
N ALA A 504 -16.43 -3.34 -13.68
CA ALA A 504 -17.62 -2.54 -14.01
C ALA A 504 -18.38 -3.08 -15.23
N LEU A 505 -17.68 -3.53 -16.26
CA LEU A 505 -18.28 -4.20 -17.42
C LEU A 505 -18.95 -5.53 -16.99
N TYR A 506 -18.34 -6.31 -16.09
CA TYR A 506 -18.99 -7.48 -15.52
C TYR A 506 -20.30 -7.13 -14.81
N VAL A 507 -20.28 -6.07 -14.00
CA VAL A 507 -21.48 -5.58 -13.30
C VAL A 507 -22.58 -5.21 -14.28
N ILE A 508 -22.25 -4.52 -15.37
CA ILE A 508 -23.21 -4.20 -16.45
C ILE A 508 -23.78 -5.48 -17.06
N LYS A 509 -22.93 -6.43 -17.41
CA LYS A 509 -23.37 -7.71 -17.98
C LYS A 509 -24.29 -8.45 -17.04
N LYS A 510 -23.97 -8.50 -15.76
CA LYS A 510 -24.80 -9.15 -14.73
C LYS A 510 -26.14 -8.44 -14.55
N TYR A 511 -26.16 -7.11 -14.57
CA TYR A 511 -27.40 -6.32 -14.57
C TYR A 511 -28.30 -6.69 -15.76
N LEU A 512 -27.75 -6.71 -16.97
CA LEU A 512 -28.48 -7.07 -18.18
C LEU A 512 -28.95 -8.53 -18.14
N ASP A 513 -28.14 -9.46 -17.66
CA ASP A 513 -28.51 -10.87 -17.50
C ASP A 513 -29.70 -11.02 -16.54
N ILE A 514 -29.73 -10.32 -15.43
CA ILE A 514 -30.85 -10.34 -14.46
C ILE A 514 -32.10 -9.74 -15.11
N LYS A 515 -32.00 -8.61 -15.79
CA LYS A 515 -33.13 -8.00 -16.52
C LYS A 515 -33.72 -8.94 -17.60
N ASN A 516 -32.90 -9.81 -18.16
CA ASN A 516 -33.28 -10.84 -19.12
C ASN A 516 -33.71 -12.16 -18.47
N GLY A 517 -33.86 -12.21 -17.15
CA GLY A 517 -34.35 -13.37 -16.41
C GLY A 517 -33.30 -14.42 -16.06
N LYS A 518 -32.01 -14.17 -16.32
CA LYS A 518 -30.91 -15.04 -15.91
C LYS A 518 -30.48 -14.67 -14.46
N LEU A 519 -31.15 -15.27 -13.50
CA LEU A 519 -31.01 -14.94 -12.09
C LEU A 519 -29.85 -15.73 -11.44
N PRO A 520 -29.01 -15.13 -10.58
CA PRO A 520 -28.07 -15.86 -9.77
C PRO A 520 -28.80 -16.64 -8.67
N GLU A 521 -28.22 -17.75 -8.23
CA GLU A 521 -28.77 -18.58 -7.13
C GLU A 521 -28.74 -17.84 -5.78
N ARG A 522 -27.71 -17.03 -5.58
CA ARG A 522 -27.50 -16.24 -4.37
C ARG A 522 -27.24 -14.79 -4.74
N LYS A 523 -27.67 -13.88 -3.90
CA LYS A 523 -27.37 -12.46 -4.05
C LYS A 523 -25.86 -12.22 -4.05
N ILE A 524 -25.42 -11.35 -4.95
CA ILE A 524 -24.02 -10.91 -5.08
C ILE A 524 -23.93 -9.47 -4.62
N THR A 525 -22.97 -9.17 -3.76
CA THR A 525 -22.64 -7.79 -3.37
C THR A 525 -21.21 -7.49 -3.83
N VAL A 526 -21.08 -6.57 -4.76
CA VAL A 526 -19.78 -6.15 -5.31
C VAL A 526 -19.33 -4.88 -4.62
N PHE A 527 -18.17 -4.94 -4.00
CA PHE A 527 -17.51 -3.79 -3.39
C PHE A 527 -16.32 -3.32 -4.21
N PHE A 528 -16.32 -2.04 -4.53
CA PHE A 528 -15.15 -1.30 -4.98
C PHE A 528 -14.67 -0.37 -3.86
N GLY A 529 -13.37 -0.10 -3.84
CA GLY A 529 -12.79 0.87 -2.92
C GLY A 529 -11.42 1.34 -3.40
N GLY A 530 -11.14 2.60 -3.19
CA GLY A 530 -9.89 3.24 -3.59
C GLY A 530 -10.08 4.66 -4.07
N LYS A 531 -8.96 5.35 -4.24
CA LYS A 531 -8.92 6.74 -4.69
C LYS A 531 -8.27 6.82 -6.07
N ALA A 532 -8.73 7.77 -6.89
CA ALA A 532 -8.06 8.15 -8.13
C ALA A 532 -7.20 9.39 -7.87
N ALA A 533 -6.00 9.46 -8.48
CA ALA A 533 -5.21 10.67 -8.46
C ALA A 533 -6.02 11.83 -9.09
N PRO A 534 -5.97 13.05 -8.53
CA PRO A 534 -6.74 14.19 -9.05
C PRO A 534 -6.48 14.50 -10.52
N ALA A 535 -5.24 14.31 -10.99
CA ALA A 535 -4.86 14.54 -12.39
C ALA A 535 -5.22 13.38 -13.33
N TYR A 536 -5.61 12.19 -12.80
CA TYR A 536 -5.88 11.01 -13.62
C TYR A 536 -7.36 10.92 -14.01
N ILE A 537 -7.73 11.63 -15.06
CA ILE A 537 -9.13 11.84 -15.46
C ILE A 537 -9.85 10.53 -15.79
N ILE A 538 -9.24 9.60 -16.53
CA ILE A 538 -9.88 8.31 -16.88
C ILE A 538 -10.14 7.46 -15.64
N ALA A 539 -9.26 7.48 -14.65
CA ALA A 539 -9.51 6.79 -13.38
C ALA A 539 -10.72 7.39 -12.62
N GLN A 540 -10.89 8.70 -12.67
CA GLN A 540 -12.06 9.37 -12.12
C GLN A 540 -13.34 9.06 -12.92
N ASP A 541 -13.24 8.89 -14.23
CA ASP A 541 -14.37 8.47 -15.07
C ASP A 541 -14.79 7.03 -14.76
N ILE A 542 -13.85 6.15 -14.40
CA ILE A 542 -14.15 4.79 -13.93
C ILE A 542 -14.91 4.84 -12.59
N ILE A 543 -14.46 5.66 -11.65
CA ILE A 543 -15.19 5.90 -10.39
C ILE A 543 -16.59 6.39 -10.66
N HIS A 544 -16.74 7.37 -11.57
CA HIS A 544 -18.04 7.92 -11.96
C HIS A 544 -18.97 6.85 -12.53
N LEU A 545 -18.49 6.00 -13.44
CA LEU A 545 -19.27 4.88 -13.97
C LEU A 545 -19.75 3.94 -12.84
N ILE A 546 -18.86 3.57 -11.92
CA ILE A 546 -19.20 2.66 -10.82
C ILE A 546 -20.25 3.27 -9.89
N LEU A 547 -20.16 4.57 -9.59
CA LEU A 547 -21.13 5.26 -8.75
C LEU A 547 -22.50 5.35 -9.46
N CYS A 548 -22.55 5.61 -10.77
CA CYS A 548 -23.78 5.56 -11.56
C CYS A 548 -24.39 4.17 -11.58
N LEU A 549 -23.57 3.12 -11.75
CA LEU A 549 -24.02 1.73 -11.67
C LEU A 549 -24.54 1.37 -10.29
N SER A 550 -23.88 1.84 -9.24
CA SER A 550 -24.34 1.66 -7.86
C SER A 550 -25.74 2.26 -7.66
N GLU A 551 -25.95 3.49 -8.11
CA GLU A 551 -27.25 4.16 -8.03
C GLU A 551 -28.32 3.44 -8.85
N LEU A 552 -28.02 3.07 -10.09
CA LEU A 552 -28.95 2.36 -10.98
C LEU A 552 -29.38 1.01 -10.37
N ILE A 553 -28.42 0.19 -9.98
CA ILE A 553 -28.65 -1.19 -9.55
C ILE A 553 -29.33 -1.26 -8.19
N ASN A 554 -28.84 -0.48 -7.24
CA ASN A 554 -29.36 -0.55 -5.86
C ASN A 554 -30.78 0.04 -5.74
N ASN A 555 -31.22 0.87 -6.68
CA ASN A 555 -32.57 1.42 -6.74
C ASN A 555 -33.52 0.65 -7.70
N ASP A 556 -33.02 -0.33 -8.45
CA ASP A 556 -33.88 -1.14 -9.32
C ASP A 556 -34.47 -2.33 -8.53
N PRO A 557 -35.79 -2.36 -8.25
CA PRO A 557 -36.43 -3.39 -7.43
C PRO A 557 -36.44 -4.78 -8.10
N GLU A 558 -36.20 -4.86 -9.40
CA GLU A 558 -36.08 -6.15 -10.10
C GLU A 558 -34.68 -6.74 -9.94
N VAL A 559 -33.67 -5.91 -9.74
CA VAL A 559 -32.26 -6.30 -9.72
C VAL A 559 -31.68 -6.35 -8.31
N ASN A 560 -32.00 -5.40 -7.44
CA ASN A 560 -31.38 -5.26 -6.11
C ASN A 560 -31.61 -6.44 -5.15
N LYS A 561 -32.54 -7.33 -5.49
CA LYS A 561 -32.72 -8.62 -4.80
C LYS A 561 -31.59 -9.62 -5.07
N TYR A 562 -30.89 -9.44 -6.19
CA TYR A 562 -29.89 -10.38 -6.71
C TYR A 562 -28.50 -9.79 -6.84
N LEU A 563 -28.40 -8.46 -6.96
CA LEU A 563 -27.13 -7.75 -7.15
C LEU A 563 -27.18 -6.42 -6.42
N ASN A 564 -26.16 -6.14 -5.61
CA ASN A 564 -25.84 -4.82 -5.13
C ASN A 564 -24.42 -4.44 -5.51
N VAL A 565 -24.18 -3.15 -5.70
CA VAL A 565 -22.86 -2.62 -6.03
C VAL A 565 -22.60 -1.39 -5.17
N PHE A 566 -21.45 -1.34 -4.53
CA PHE A 566 -21.05 -0.22 -3.68
C PHE A 566 -19.60 0.18 -3.99
N LEU A 567 -19.37 1.46 -4.07
CA LEU A 567 -18.03 2.04 -3.97
C LEU A 567 -17.92 2.65 -2.57
N VAL A 568 -17.09 2.05 -1.71
CA VAL A 568 -16.90 2.55 -0.35
C VAL A 568 -16.19 3.90 -0.39
N GLU A 569 -16.76 4.90 0.29
CA GLU A 569 -16.19 6.24 0.36
C GLU A 569 -14.95 6.26 1.22
N ASN A 570 -13.95 7.01 0.78
CA ASN A 570 -12.72 7.25 1.51
C ASN A 570 -12.03 5.97 2.02
N TYR A 571 -11.89 4.98 1.13
CA TYR A 571 -11.20 3.72 1.46
C TYR A 571 -9.85 3.99 2.15
N ASN A 572 -9.65 3.36 3.30
CA ASN A 572 -8.48 3.48 4.17
C ASN A 572 -8.21 2.14 4.88
N VAL A 573 -7.24 2.10 5.80
CA VAL A 573 -6.90 0.87 6.54
C VAL A 573 -8.05 0.42 7.43
N SER A 574 -8.77 1.33 8.07
CA SER A 574 -9.91 1.00 8.96
C SER A 574 -11.04 0.30 8.20
N VAL A 575 -11.36 0.76 7.00
CA VAL A 575 -12.34 0.09 6.11
C VAL A 575 -11.81 -1.29 5.67
N ALA A 576 -10.53 -1.37 5.29
CA ALA A 576 -9.90 -2.62 4.86
C ALA A 576 -9.96 -3.71 5.95
N GLU A 577 -9.73 -3.34 7.19
CA GLU A 577 -9.76 -4.25 8.36
C GLU A 577 -11.13 -4.88 8.61
N LYS A 578 -12.20 -4.26 8.15
CA LYS A 578 -13.57 -4.81 8.24
C LYS A 578 -13.98 -5.55 6.97
N LEU A 579 -13.59 -5.02 5.80
CA LEU A 579 -14.00 -5.56 4.50
C LEU A 579 -13.25 -6.86 4.14
N ILE A 580 -11.94 -6.93 4.39
CA ILE A 580 -11.12 -8.09 4.03
C ILE A 580 -11.59 -9.38 4.74
N PRO A 581 -11.82 -9.40 6.06
CA PRO A 581 -12.31 -10.62 6.74
C PRO A 581 -13.68 -11.09 6.25
N ALA A 582 -14.54 -10.17 5.81
CA ALA A 582 -15.89 -10.46 5.36
C ALA A 582 -15.99 -10.95 3.90
N THR A 583 -14.94 -10.75 3.10
CA THR A 583 -14.93 -11.01 1.65
C THR A 583 -14.85 -12.51 1.34
N ASP A 584 -15.59 -12.93 0.32
CA ASP A 584 -15.55 -14.30 -0.25
C ASP A 584 -14.67 -14.35 -1.49
N ILE A 585 -14.75 -13.35 -2.39
CA ILE A 585 -14.05 -13.28 -3.68
C ILE A 585 -13.10 -12.09 -3.69
N SER A 586 -11.82 -12.37 -3.91
CA SER A 586 -10.74 -11.38 -4.03
C SER A 586 -10.44 -11.11 -5.49
N GLU A 587 -10.76 -9.91 -5.96
CA GLU A 587 -10.54 -9.47 -7.35
C GLU A 587 -9.10 -8.99 -7.53
N GLN A 588 -8.30 -9.76 -8.29
CA GLN A 588 -6.88 -9.51 -8.56
C GLN A 588 -6.63 -9.57 -10.07
N ILE A 589 -7.32 -8.71 -10.82
CA ILE A 589 -7.56 -8.80 -12.26
C ILE A 589 -6.72 -7.83 -13.09
N SER A 590 -5.57 -7.39 -12.58
CA SER A 590 -4.64 -6.53 -13.35
C SER A 590 -4.24 -7.18 -14.68
N LEU A 591 -3.88 -6.34 -15.65
CA LEU A 591 -3.32 -6.86 -16.91
C LEU A 591 -1.99 -7.55 -16.59
N ALA A 592 -1.82 -8.79 -17.04
CA ALA A 592 -0.57 -9.53 -16.83
C ALA A 592 0.65 -8.71 -17.28
N SER A 593 1.74 -8.79 -16.54
CA SER A 593 2.95 -7.99 -16.67
C SER A 593 2.88 -6.54 -16.15
N LYS A 594 1.82 -6.11 -15.45
CA LYS A 594 1.67 -4.71 -15.02
C LYS A 594 1.68 -4.50 -13.50
N GLU A 595 1.13 -5.42 -12.71
CA GLU A 595 1.24 -5.36 -11.25
C GLU A 595 2.58 -5.97 -10.80
N ALA A 596 3.37 -5.20 -10.07
CA ALA A 596 4.66 -5.70 -9.57
C ALA A 596 4.48 -6.85 -8.58
N SER A 597 3.61 -6.73 -7.63
CA SER A 597 3.31 -7.78 -6.64
C SER A 597 1.83 -7.79 -6.25
N GLY A 598 1.31 -6.67 -5.75
CA GLY A 598 0.12 -6.62 -4.94
C GLY A 598 0.40 -7.11 -3.51
N THR A 599 -0.38 -6.62 -2.56
CA THR A 599 -0.42 -7.12 -1.17
C THR A 599 -1.84 -7.38 -0.71
N GLY A 600 -2.84 -6.82 -1.38
CA GLY A 600 -4.26 -7.11 -1.15
C GLY A 600 -4.57 -8.58 -1.34
N ASN A 601 -4.05 -9.21 -2.40
CA ASN A 601 -4.17 -10.64 -2.67
C ASN A 601 -3.72 -11.50 -1.47
N MET A 602 -2.64 -11.14 -0.81
CA MET A 602 -2.11 -11.85 0.37
C MET A 602 -3.02 -11.71 1.59
N LYS A 603 -3.56 -10.51 1.82
CA LYS A 603 -4.49 -10.22 2.94
C LYS A 603 -5.80 -10.99 2.80
N PHE A 604 -6.37 -11.01 1.60
CA PHE A 604 -7.58 -11.76 1.30
C PHE A 604 -7.36 -13.27 1.45
N MET A 605 -6.26 -13.80 0.92
CA MET A 605 -5.88 -15.20 1.03
C MET A 605 -5.78 -15.64 2.50
N LEU A 606 -5.10 -14.87 3.33
CA LEU A 606 -4.94 -15.12 4.77
C LEU A 606 -6.29 -15.14 5.50
N ASN A 607 -7.27 -14.37 5.03
CA ASN A 607 -8.59 -14.25 5.61
C ASN A 607 -9.64 -15.16 4.95
N GLY A 608 -9.22 -16.11 4.12
CA GLY A 608 -10.08 -17.13 3.53
C GLY A 608 -10.94 -16.67 2.37
N ALA A 609 -10.61 -15.54 1.72
CA ALA A 609 -11.18 -15.20 0.43
C ALA A 609 -10.41 -15.94 -0.69
N LEU A 610 -11.13 -16.40 -1.70
CA LEU A 610 -10.50 -17.04 -2.86
C LEU A 610 -10.19 -15.99 -3.94
N THR A 611 -9.03 -16.15 -4.58
CA THR A 611 -8.57 -15.21 -5.61
C THR A 611 -9.21 -15.53 -6.98
N LEU A 612 -9.82 -14.52 -7.59
CA LEU A 612 -10.11 -14.46 -9.02
C LEU A 612 -9.10 -13.49 -9.65
N GLY A 613 -8.23 -13.97 -10.49
CA GLY A 613 -7.14 -13.13 -10.97
C GLY A 613 -6.49 -13.60 -12.25
N THR A 614 -5.52 -12.81 -12.68
CA THR A 614 -4.60 -13.11 -13.77
C THR A 614 -3.27 -13.63 -13.22
N LEU A 615 -2.45 -14.26 -14.06
CA LEU A 615 -1.08 -14.60 -13.72
C LEU A 615 -0.18 -13.36 -13.77
N ASP A 616 -0.32 -12.52 -12.76
CA ASP A 616 0.38 -11.25 -12.61
C ASP A 616 0.82 -11.04 -11.16
N GLY A 617 1.96 -10.38 -10.95
CA GLY A 617 2.50 -10.11 -9.63
C GLY A 617 2.59 -11.38 -8.77
N ALA A 618 2.23 -11.24 -7.50
CA ALA A 618 2.25 -12.35 -6.53
C ALA A 618 1.13 -13.38 -6.74
N ASN A 619 0.16 -13.13 -7.64
CA ASN A 619 -0.83 -14.16 -7.98
C ASN A 619 -0.18 -15.43 -8.55
N VAL A 620 0.96 -15.29 -9.24
CA VAL A 620 1.74 -16.44 -9.74
C VAL A 620 2.21 -17.33 -8.57
N GLU A 621 2.74 -16.72 -7.52
CA GLU A 621 3.20 -17.43 -6.32
C GLU A 621 2.03 -18.01 -5.52
N ILE A 622 0.87 -17.34 -5.50
CA ILE A 622 -0.36 -17.91 -4.90
C ILE A 622 -0.77 -19.17 -5.66
N ASP A 623 -0.84 -19.12 -6.99
CA ASP A 623 -1.19 -20.26 -7.84
C ASP A 623 -0.26 -21.47 -7.59
N GLU A 624 1.04 -21.23 -7.55
CA GLU A 624 2.03 -22.26 -7.26
C GLU A 624 1.88 -22.88 -5.86
N LEU A 625 1.56 -22.05 -4.85
CA LEU A 625 1.45 -22.50 -3.47
C LEU A 625 0.18 -23.31 -3.21
N VAL A 626 -0.95 -22.87 -3.75
CA VAL A 626 -2.25 -23.48 -3.45
C VAL A 626 -2.65 -24.58 -4.45
N GLY A 627 -2.08 -24.56 -5.65
CA GLY A 627 -2.48 -25.39 -6.78
C GLY A 627 -3.64 -24.76 -7.57
N ARG A 628 -3.62 -24.95 -8.90
CA ARG A 628 -4.58 -24.35 -9.83
C ARG A 628 -6.04 -24.64 -9.50
N GLU A 629 -6.33 -25.75 -8.86
CA GLU A 629 -7.67 -26.15 -8.41
C GLU A 629 -8.21 -25.28 -7.26
N ASN A 630 -7.35 -24.55 -6.56
CA ASN A 630 -7.70 -23.74 -5.38
C ASN A 630 -7.66 -22.22 -5.62
N ILE A 631 -7.55 -21.82 -6.90
CA ILE A 631 -7.53 -20.42 -7.34
C ILE A 631 -8.26 -20.33 -8.69
N TYR A 632 -8.77 -19.16 -9.04
CA TYR A 632 -9.50 -18.94 -10.30
C TYR A 632 -8.70 -18.01 -11.20
N ILE A 633 -8.05 -18.57 -12.21
CA ILE A 633 -7.15 -17.85 -13.13
C ILE A 633 -7.80 -17.73 -14.51
N PHE A 634 -7.68 -16.56 -15.11
CA PHE A 634 -8.12 -16.24 -16.46
C PHE A 634 -7.14 -15.32 -17.18
N GLY A 635 -7.34 -15.13 -18.46
CA GLY A 635 -6.70 -14.11 -19.29
C GLY A 635 -5.33 -14.51 -19.82
N LYS A 636 -4.77 -13.59 -20.59
CA LYS A 636 -3.48 -13.74 -21.26
C LYS A 636 -2.33 -13.71 -20.26
N GLU A 637 -1.28 -14.46 -20.54
CA GLU A 637 -0.05 -14.45 -19.74
C GLU A 637 0.87 -13.28 -20.12
N SER A 638 1.84 -12.97 -19.25
CA SER A 638 2.70 -11.80 -19.40
C SER A 638 3.49 -11.77 -20.71
N ASP A 639 4.01 -12.91 -21.18
CA ASP A 639 4.76 -12.98 -22.44
C ASP A 639 3.90 -12.65 -23.65
N GLU A 640 2.64 -13.10 -23.66
CA GLU A 640 1.67 -12.77 -24.71
C GLU A 640 1.37 -11.27 -24.71
N ILE A 641 1.16 -10.68 -23.54
CA ILE A 641 0.86 -9.24 -23.39
C ILE A 641 2.05 -8.38 -23.81
N ILE A 642 3.27 -8.73 -23.35
CA ILE A 642 4.50 -8.02 -23.75
C ILE A 642 4.64 -8.05 -25.27
N LYS A 643 4.46 -9.21 -25.88
CA LYS A 643 4.53 -9.35 -27.34
C LYS A 643 3.46 -8.50 -28.07
N LEU A 644 2.25 -8.42 -27.53
CA LEU A 644 1.19 -7.57 -28.11
C LEU A 644 1.57 -6.08 -28.07
N TYR A 645 2.25 -5.61 -27.00
CA TYR A 645 2.77 -4.25 -26.95
C TYR A 645 3.90 -4.03 -27.96
N GLU A 646 4.88 -4.93 -28.01
CA GLU A 646 6.03 -4.84 -28.94
C GLU A 646 5.61 -4.82 -30.41
N THR A 647 4.58 -5.57 -30.75
CA THR A 647 4.10 -5.70 -32.13
C THR A 647 2.95 -4.77 -32.47
N SER A 648 2.45 -3.97 -31.52
CA SER A 648 1.19 -3.21 -31.64
C SER A 648 0.04 -4.10 -32.10
N GLY A 649 0.02 -5.35 -31.63
CA GLY A 649 -0.87 -6.42 -32.11
C GLY A 649 -2.29 -6.37 -31.56
N TYR A 650 -2.56 -5.51 -30.55
CA TYR A 650 -3.89 -5.37 -29.96
C TYR A 650 -4.68 -4.25 -30.62
N VAL A 651 -5.92 -4.56 -31.05
CA VAL A 651 -6.89 -3.60 -31.60
C VAL A 651 -8.21 -3.77 -30.85
N SER A 652 -8.55 -2.83 -29.97
CA SER A 652 -9.76 -2.91 -29.12
C SER A 652 -11.06 -3.10 -29.91
N LYS A 653 -11.18 -2.44 -31.07
CA LYS A 653 -12.35 -2.55 -31.95
C LYS A 653 -12.64 -3.97 -32.43
N ASP A 654 -11.65 -4.83 -32.56
CA ASP A 654 -11.84 -6.20 -32.97
C ASP A 654 -12.51 -7.05 -31.91
N TYR A 655 -12.23 -6.76 -30.64
CA TYR A 655 -12.89 -7.38 -29.49
C TYR A 655 -14.27 -6.77 -29.22
N TYR A 656 -14.39 -5.45 -29.39
CA TYR A 656 -15.67 -4.74 -29.26
C TYR A 656 -16.75 -5.25 -30.22
N LYS A 657 -16.38 -5.67 -31.44
CA LYS A 657 -17.33 -6.20 -32.42
C LYS A 657 -18.06 -7.48 -31.98
N LYS A 658 -17.52 -8.20 -31.01
CA LYS A 658 -18.20 -9.37 -30.44
C LYS A 658 -19.50 -8.95 -29.77
N ALA A 659 -20.61 -9.62 -30.07
CA ALA A 659 -21.95 -9.18 -29.66
C ALA A 659 -22.10 -8.97 -28.16
N GLY A 660 -21.59 -9.90 -27.33
CA GLY A 660 -21.64 -9.79 -25.88
C GLY A 660 -20.80 -8.66 -25.30
N VAL A 661 -19.67 -8.34 -25.92
CA VAL A 661 -18.78 -7.24 -25.52
C VAL A 661 -19.39 -5.90 -25.93
N LYS A 662 -19.90 -5.81 -27.18
CA LYS A 662 -20.51 -4.59 -27.70
C LYS A 662 -21.67 -4.13 -26.82
N GLU A 663 -22.60 -5.03 -26.48
CA GLU A 663 -23.75 -4.72 -25.64
C GLU A 663 -23.35 -4.08 -24.32
N VAL A 664 -22.33 -4.60 -23.67
CA VAL A 664 -21.86 -4.15 -22.35
C VAL A 664 -21.14 -2.81 -22.45
N VAL A 665 -20.28 -2.64 -23.45
CA VAL A 665 -19.54 -1.38 -23.65
C VAL A 665 -20.49 -0.26 -24.06
N ASP A 666 -21.45 -0.52 -24.93
CA ASP A 666 -22.46 0.47 -25.35
C ASP A 666 -23.35 0.91 -24.19
N PHE A 667 -23.57 0.05 -23.20
CA PHE A 667 -24.37 0.39 -22.02
C PHE A 667 -23.79 1.55 -21.22
N ILE A 668 -22.47 1.78 -21.26
CA ILE A 668 -21.80 2.91 -20.59
C ILE A 668 -22.44 4.25 -20.99
N VAL A 669 -22.86 4.37 -22.24
CA VAL A 669 -23.48 5.58 -22.81
C VAL A 669 -24.99 5.44 -23.00
N SER A 670 -25.61 4.47 -22.33
CA SER A 670 -27.07 4.28 -22.36
C SER A 670 -27.82 5.45 -21.72
N ASP A 671 -29.06 5.63 -22.13
CA ASP A 671 -29.94 6.64 -21.51
C ASP A 671 -30.11 6.44 -20.01
N ASP A 672 -30.06 5.19 -19.53
CA ASP A 672 -30.20 4.88 -18.11
C ASP A 672 -29.04 5.43 -17.29
N LEU A 673 -27.82 5.29 -17.76
CA LEU A 673 -26.62 5.82 -17.07
C LEU A 673 -26.43 7.32 -17.30
N VAL A 674 -26.70 7.83 -18.50
CA VAL A 674 -26.58 9.27 -18.82
C VAL A 674 -27.55 10.12 -17.97
N LYS A 675 -28.71 9.60 -17.57
CA LYS A 675 -29.64 10.29 -16.66
C LYS A 675 -29.10 10.43 -15.23
N LEU A 676 -28.22 9.52 -14.80
CA LEU A 676 -27.68 9.47 -13.45
C LEU A 676 -26.32 10.18 -13.33
N GLY A 677 -25.64 10.38 -14.46
CA GLY A 677 -24.27 10.83 -14.47
C GLY A 677 -23.98 11.95 -15.47
N ASN A 678 -22.69 12.29 -15.51
CA ASN A 678 -22.13 13.24 -16.45
C ASN A 678 -21.86 12.56 -17.79
N LYS A 679 -22.63 12.96 -18.80
CA LYS A 679 -22.54 12.37 -20.15
C LYS A 679 -21.12 12.44 -20.73
N GLU A 680 -20.44 13.56 -20.57
CA GLU A 680 -19.09 13.76 -21.12
C GLU A 680 -18.07 12.78 -20.51
N ARG A 681 -18.15 12.50 -19.21
CA ARG A 681 -17.30 11.54 -18.53
C ARG A 681 -17.57 10.10 -19.04
N LEU A 682 -18.82 9.73 -19.16
CA LEU A 682 -19.23 8.41 -19.66
C LEU A 682 -18.80 8.22 -21.13
N GLU A 683 -19.00 9.23 -21.98
CA GLU A 683 -18.56 9.19 -23.39
C GLU A 683 -17.03 9.12 -23.50
N ARG A 684 -16.29 9.81 -22.64
CA ARG A 684 -14.83 9.77 -22.63
C ARG A 684 -14.33 8.36 -22.30
N LEU A 685 -14.85 7.73 -21.25
CA LEU A 685 -14.50 6.35 -20.90
C LEU A 685 -14.91 5.35 -21.99
N TYR A 686 -16.10 5.51 -22.55
CA TYR A 686 -16.56 4.70 -23.69
C TYR A 686 -15.59 4.79 -24.89
N ASN A 687 -15.19 6.01 -25.26
CA ASN A 687 -14.27 6.24 -26.36
C ASN A 687 -12.85 5.73 -26.05
N GLU A 688 -12.41 5.78 -24.80
CA GLU A 688 -11.13 5.22 -24.37
C GLU A 688 -11.12 3.70 -24.59
N LEU A 689 -12.15 2.98 -24.12
CA LEU A 689 -12.29 1.53 -24.32
C LEU A 689 -12.41 1.16 -25.79
N LEU A 690 -13.16 1.95 -26.57
CA LEU A 690 -13.41 1.66 -27.99
C LEU A 690 -12.17 1.89 -28.86
N ASN A 691 -11.40 2.95 -28.61
CA ASN A 691 -10.36 3.43 -29.54
C ASN A 691 -8.94 3.14 -29.10
N LYS A 692 -8.71 2.97 -27.79
CA LYS A 692 -7.36 2.75 -27.23
C LYS A 692 -7.28 1.48 -26.43
N ASP A 693 -8.04 1.43 -25.33
CA ASP A 693 -8.00 0.32 -24.35
C ASP A 693 -6.56 -0.15 -24.10
N TRP A 694 -5.69 0.80 -23.74
CA TRP A 694 -4.25 0.59 -23.63
C TRP A 694 -3.89 -0.60 -22.71
N PHE A 695 -4.72 -0.87 -21.72
CA PHE A 695 -4.54 -2.00 -20.80
C PHE A 695 -5.41 -3.22 -21.16
N MET A 696 -5.80 -3.33 -22.44
CA MET A 696 -6.38 -4.53 -23.04
C MET A 696 -7.54 -5.14 -22.23
N THR A 697 -8.45 -4.30 -21.75
CA THR A 697 -9.61 -4.74 -20.96
C THR A 697 -10.46 -5.74 -21.75
N LEU A 698 -10.69 -5.46 -23.03
CA LEU A 698 -11.63 -6.24 -23.84
C LEU A 698 -11.07 -7.60 -24.29
N ILE A 699 -9.74 -7.79 -24.33
CA ILE A 699 -9.14 -9.07 -24.72
C ILE A 699 -9.48 -10.19 -23.74
N ASP A 700 -9.52 -9.86 -22.44
CA ASP A 700 -9.71 -10.83 -21.35
C ASP A 700 -11.15 -10.86 -20.81
N PHE A 701 -12.02 -9.95 -21.26
CA PHE A 701 -13.35 -9.77 -20.65
C PHE A 701 -14.23 -11.02 -20.70
N GLU A 702 -14.28 -11.74 -21.82
CA GLU A 702 -15.13 -12.93 -21.95
C GLU A 702 -14.64 -14.07 -21.05
N GLU A 703 -13.31 -14.26 -20.95
CA GLU A 703 -12.72 -15.26 -20.06
C GLU A 703 -12.94 -14.88 -18.58
N TYR A 704 -12.78 -13.60 -18.24
CA TYR A 704 -13.07 -13.08 -16.92
C TYR A 704 -14.52 -13.35 -16.50
N TYR A 705 -15.48 -13.00 -17.37
CA TYR A 705 -16.89 -13.25 -17.12
C TYR A 705 -17.16 -14.74 -16.89
N ALA A 706 -16.68 -15.62 -17.77
CA ALA A 706 -16.87 -17.05 -17.65
C ALA A 706 -16.26 -17.63 -16.38
N LYS A 707 -15.03 -17.20 -16.02
CA LYS A 707 -14.35 -17.68 -14.82
C LYS A 707 -15.06 -17.22 -13.53
N LYS A 708 -15.59 -16.01 -13.52
CA LYS A 708 -16.36 -15.49 -12.39
C LYS A 708 -17.70 -16.23 -12.22
N GLU A 709 -18.38 -16.57 -13.33
CA GLU A 709 -19.60 -17.40 -13.27
C GLU A 709 -19.29 -18.83 -12.75
N GLU A 710 -18.18 -19.43 -13.17
CA GLU A 710 -17.68 -20.71 -12.62
C GLU A 710 -17.46 -20.61 -11.10
N MET A 711 -16.80 -19.55 -10.66
CA MET A 711 -16.50 -19.32 -9.25
C MET A 711 -17.78 -19.13 -8.41
N LEU A 712 -18.77 -18.41 -8.93
CA LEU A 712 -20.07 -18.24 -8.29
C LEU A 712 -20.84 -19.58 -8.18
N ALA A 713 -20.77 -20.44 -9.19
CA ALA A 713 -21.37 -21.78 -9.16
C ALA A 713 -20.64 -22.68 -8.12
N ASP A 714 -19.30 -22.64 -8.08
CA ASP A 714 -18.50 -23.38 -7.09
C ASP A 714 -18.79 -22.93 -5.67
N TYR A 715 -19.14 -21.65 -5.45
CA TYR A 715 -19.52 -21.14 -4.12
C TYR A 715 -20.71 -21.90 -3.52
N GLU A 716 -21.69 -22.32 -4.32
CA GLU A 716 -22.85 -23.07 -3.85
C GLU A 716 -22.51 -24.52 -3.45
N ASN A 717 -21.42 -25.08 -3.97
CA ASN A 717 -20.85 -26.32 -3.45
C ASN A 717 -19.97 -26.02 -2.22
N ARG A 718 -20.63 -25.91 -1.05
CA ARG A 718 -19.97 -25.47 0.19
C ARG A 718 -18.81 -26.37 0.63
N GLU A 719 -18.89 -27.67 0.38
CA GLU A 719 -17.81 -28.61 0.72
C GLU A 719 -16.57 -28.31 -0.15
N LEU A 720 -16.75 -28.16 -1.44
CA LEU A 720 -15.66 -27.80 -2.36
C LEU A 720 -15.06 -26.44 -2.02
N TRP A 721 -15.90 -25.43 -1.82
CA TRP A 721 -15.47 -24.07 -1.51
C TRP A 721 -14.63 -23.99 -0.23
N LEU A 722 -15.11 -24.62 0.85
CA LEU A 722 -14.44 -24.55 2.15
C LEU A 722 -13.13 -25.35 2.18
N LYS A 723 -12.98 -26.42 1.39
CA LYS A 723 -11.69 -27.08 1.18
C LYS A 723 -10.68 -26.13 0.55
N LYS A 724 -11.08 -25.40 -0.50
CA LYS A 724 -10.22 -24.37 -1.13
C LYS A 724 -9.85 -23.28 -0.13
N VAL A 725 -10.79 -22.83 0.70
CA VAL A 725 -10.54 -21.82 1.76
C VAL A 725 -9.47 -22.30 2.75
N ILE A 726 -9.57 -23.52 3.23
CA ILE A 726 -8.58 -24.09 4.18
C ILE A 726 -7.19 -24.15 3.54
N VAL A 727 -7.08 -24.60 2.29
CA VAL A 727 -5.80 -24.65 1.57
C VAL A 727 -5.20 -23.26 1.42
N ASN A 728 -6.02 -22.26 1.05
CA ASN A 728 -5.54 -20.87 0.90
C ASN A 728 -5.01 -20.30 2.23
N ILE A 729 -5.75 -20.44 3.33
CA ILE A 729 -5.30 -19.97 4.64
C ILE A 729 -3.99 -20.70 5.04
N ALA A 730 -3.95 -22.02 4.88
CA ALA A 730 -2.77 -22.82 5.22
C ALA A 730 -1.52 -22.39 4.50
N LYS A 731 -1.64 -22.02 3.22
CA LYS A 731 -0.51 -21.61 2.36
C LYS A 731 -0.16 -20.12 2.46
N ALA A 732 -1.00 -19.31 3.12
CA ALA A 732 -0.77 -17.88 3.27
C ALA A 732 0.48 -17.53 4.10
N GLY A 733 1.02 -18.47 4.86
CA GLY A 733 2.23 -18.27 5.68
C GLY A 733 3.44 -17.76 4.91
N PHE A 734 3.60 -18.14 3.65
CA PHE A 734 4.66 -17.63 2.78
C PHE A 734 4.65 -16.11 2.67
N PHE A 735 3.48 -15.49 2.71
CA PHE A 735 3.31 -14.04 2.56
C PHE A 735 3.43 -13.24 3.88
N SER A 736 4.05 -13.82 4.90
CA SER A 736 4.42 -13.06 6.10
C SER A 736 5.52 -12.03 5.79
N SER A 737 5.34 -10.79 6.21
CA SER A 737 6.37 -9.76 6.10
C SER A 737 7.60 -10.07 6.97
N ASP A 738 7.44 -10.88 8.01
CA ASP A 738 8.57 -11.36 8.82
C ASP A 738 9.52 -12.22 7.97
N ARG A 739 8.99 -13.11 7.12
CA ARG A 739 9.80 -13.87 6.16
C ARG A 739 10.53 -12.93 5.19
N THR A 740 9.82 -11.93 4.63
CA THR A 740 10.41 -10.98 3.68
C THR A 740 11.56 -10.21 4.34
N ILE A 741 11.34 -9.67 5.52
CA ILE A 741 12.35 -8.86 6.24
C ILE A 741 13.54 -9.73 6.70
N ASP A 742 13.29 -10.96 7.11
CA ASP A 742 14.39 -11.90 7.44
C ASP A 742 15.29 -12.15 6.21
N GLN A 743 14.70 -12.29 5.01
CA GLN A 743 15.45 -12.39 3.76
C GLN A 743 16.24 -11.11 3.44
N TYR A 744 15.64 -9.92 3.55
CA TYR A 744 16.38 -8.66 3.41
C TYR A 744 17.55 -8.58 4.39
N ASN A 745 17.32 -8.95 5.64
CA ASN A 745 18.33 -8.88 6.69
C ASN A 745 19.53 -9.80 6.42
N LYS A 746 19.27 -11.05 6.05
CA LYS A 746 20.30 -12.06 5.81
C LYS A 746 21.03 -11.90 4.49
N GLU A 747 20.32 -11.50 3.44
CA GLU A 747 20.84 -11.55 2.08
C GLU A 747 21.32 -10.18 1.57
N ILE A 748 20.90 -9.09 2.18
CA ILE A 748 21.20 -7.72 1.75
C ILE A 748 21.86 -6.92 2.87
N TRP A 749 21.19 -6.70 4.00
CA TRP A 749 21.61 -5.72 5.01
C TRP A 749 22.81 -6.16 5.83
N ASN A 750 22.92 -7.46 6.11
CA ASN A 750 24.01 -8.05 6.90
C ASN A 750 24.84 -9.08 6.10
N LYS A 751 24.82 -8.98 4.77
CA LYS A 751 25.62 -9.81 3.88
C LYS A 751 27.11 -9.48 3.97
#